data_9eded37fa5897ecee2c2d3360a199408
#
_entry.id   9eded37fa5897ecee2c2d3360a199408
#
_cell.length_a   1.000
_cell.length_b   1.000
_cell.length_c   1.000
_cell.angle_alpha   90.00
_cell.angle_beta   90.00
_cell.angle_gamma   90.00
#
_symmetry.space_group_name_H-M   'P 1'
#
loop_
_entity.id
_entity.type
_entity.pdbx_description
1 polymer ?
#
loop_
_entity_poly.entity_id
_entity_poly.type
_entity_poly.pdbx_seq_one_letter_code
_entity_poly.pdbx_strand_id
1 'polypeptide(L)'
;MLFRSEDWVWTREFAVPLVERQLGVRSLEGYGLVGHEAAAIAAGAVLHYVRTTQNNEALHVDSLRFEEHSTALELDQVTVRNLELVEPLFVGQDSRATLFHTLDECQTPMGKRLLRATILRPLMDAEALEARYEAVGEAHGDLLRREEIRRAFNGILDLERLLARLSLDSAGPRDVKALAASSRRLPGLKTALGAMKAAKWRNVAERLDTLEDVTARIEKTLVEEPPLTLVDGGAIAAGVDAELDELRTISTTGRQAIAAIEERERQRTGIGSLKVRYNSVFGYYIEITKANLAMAPADYERKQTLVNAERFTTPELKEYERKILTAHDRSIEIEKRIFSELRTAVLEAAGRIRRSSAAVAEADLLANFAHLAAGRRYVRPRIAEEPVIEAVAARHPVIEQWMEETREGRFIANDLYLNAADDGPSLLLITGPNMGGKSTYLRQAAMLVLLAQMGCFVPAESLRLGLVDRIYTRIGASDNVARGRSTFMVEMTETATILNTATRRSLILLDEMGRGTATFDGLSLAWATVEFLHADTGARTLFATHYHELTMLAEKLPRVRNLRVGVKEAAGGIVFLHNIEPGAASKSYGIEVARLAGLPAPVIERAKHVLRQHEKQERQSVQVETAAEPMQLTIFTPLSQRIVDRIEATDVNSLTPLQALNLLEELQQELKERG
;
A
#
# COMPACT_ATOMS: atom_id res chain seq x y z
N MET A 1 -0.53 -9.22 19.41
CA MET A 1 -0.12 -10.59 19.82
C MET A 1 1.24 -10.86 19.17
N LEU A 2 2.33 -10.87 19.94
CA LEU A 2 3.65 -11.24 19.43
C LEU A 2 3.70 -12.76 19.31
N PHE A 3 3.61 -13.27 18.09
CA PHE A 3 3.88 -14.68 17.83
C PHE A 3 5.39 -14.90 17.96
N ARG A 4 5.81 -15.61 19.00
CA ARG A 4 7.18 -16.15 19.09
C ARG A 4 7.12 -17.54 18.47
N SER A 5 7.79 -17.72 17.34
CA SER A 5 8.17 -19.06 16.87
C SER A 5 9.39 -19.51 17.70
N GLU A 6 9.49 -20.83 17.92
CA GLU A 6 10.65 -21.40 18.64
C GLU A 6 11.93 -21.25 17.82
N ASP A 7 13.07 -21.07 18.48
CA ASP A 7 14.35 -20.73 17.82
C ASP A 7 14.82 -21.79 16.81
N TRP A 8 14.48 -23.06 17.02
CA TRP A 8 14.84 -24.14 16.09
C TRP A 8 14.17 -24.02 14.71
N VAL A 9 13.03 -23.32 14.61
CA VAL A 9 12.34 -23.06 13.34
C VAL A 9 13.19 -22.19 12.41
N TRP A 10 14.07 -21.36 13.00
CA TRP A 10 14.95 -20.45 12.29
C TRP A 10 16.33 -21.05 12.03
N THR A 11 16.47 -22.37 12.06
CA THR A 11 17.72 -23.04 11.69
C THR A 11 17.67 -23.50 10.24
N ARG A 12 18.85 -23.54 9.61
CA ARG A 12 19.01 -24.01 8.22
C ARG A 12 18.55 -25.46 8.09
N GLU A 13 18.95 -26.30 9.08
CA GLU A 13 18.70 -27.74 9.13
C GLU A 13 17.21 -28.08 9.13
N PHE A 14 16.38 -27.18 9.66
CA PHE A 14 14.93 -27.34 9.67
C PHE A 14 14.26 -26.64 8.47
N ALA A 15 14.55 -25.36 8.26
CA ALA A 15 13.83 -24.52 7.35
C ALA A 15 14.05 -24.87 5.87
N VAL A 16 15.30 -25.10 5.45
CA VAL A 16 15.64 -25.37 4.04
C VAL A 16 15.03 -26.69 3.57
N PRO A 17 15.18 -27.83 4.28
CA PRO A 17 14.54 -29.08 3.86
C PRO A 17 13.01 -29.02 3.87
N LEU A 18 12.41 -28.16 4.67
CA LEU A 18 10.96 -27.95 4.65
C LEU A 18 10.50 -27.32 3.35
N VAL A 19 11.20 -26.27 2.88
CA VAL A 19 10.91 -25.60 1.60
C VAL A 19 11.19 -26.53 0.41
N GLU A 20 12.30 -27.27 0.43
CA GLU A 20 12.65 -28.22 -0.63
C GLU A 20 11.56 -29.30 -0.79
N ARG A 21 11.08 -29.88 0.31
CA ARG A 21 9.97 -30.84 0.30
C ARG A 21 8.66 -30.23 -0.19
N GLN A 22 8.37 -28.99 0.21
CA GLN A 22 7.16 -28.30 -0.24
C GLN A 22 7.13 -28.10 -1.76
N LEU A 23 8.28 -27.71 -2.32
CA LEU A 23 8.42 -27.43 -3.75
C LEU A 23 8.74 -28.69 -4.58
N GLY A 24 8.97 -29.84 -3.94
CA GLY A 24 9.34 -31.08 -4.62
C GLY A 24 10.71 -31.06 -5.29
N VAL A 25 11.65 -30.28 -4.76
CA VAL A 25 12.99 -30.09 -5.33
C VAL A 25 14.10 -30.60 -4.42
N ARG A 26 15.27 -30.87 -4.98
CA ARG A 26 16.46 -31.34 -4.25
C ARG A 26 17.38 -30.21 -3.80
N SER A 27 17.21 -29.01 -4.34
CA SER A 27 18.02 -27.82 -4.03
C SER A 27 17.21 -26.57 -4.36
N LEU A 28 17.42 -25.50 -3.60
CA LEU A 28 16.82 -24.19 -3.84
C LEU A 28 17.66 -23.31 -4.82
N GLU A 29 18.72 -23.86 -5.42
CA GLU A 29 19.59 -23.13 -6.37
C GLU A 29 18.81 -22.59 -7.57
N GLY A 30 17.91 -23.39 -8.12
CA GLY A 30 17.07 -23.01 -9.25
C GLY A 30 16.09 -21.86 -8.96
N TYR A 31 15.94 -21.47 -7.70
CA TYR A 31 15.09 -20.35 -7.24
C TYR A 31 15.90 -19.08 -6.93
N GLY A 32 17.22 -19.05 -7.25
CA GLY A 32 18.08 -17.89 -7.01
C GLY A 32 18.49 -17.67 -5.55
N LEU A 33 18.36 -18.69 -4.70
CA LEU A 33 18.67 -18.59 -3.27
C LEU A 33 20.13 -18.96 -2.92
N VAL A 34 20.99 -19.12 -3.90
CA VAL A 34 22.44 -19.35 -3.68
C VAL A 34 23.03 -18.11 -3.02
N GLY A 35 23.66 -18.30 -1.85
CA GLY A 35 24.22 -17.18 -1.07
C GLY A 35 23.20 -16.37 -0.24
N HIS A 36 21.91 -16.69 -0.34
CA HIS A 36 20.83 -16.02 0.39
C HIS A 36 20.20 -16.91 1.47
N GLU A 37 21.05 -17.47 2.32
CA GLU A 37 20.63 -18.45 3.35
C GLU A 37 19.56 -17.90 4.29
N ALA A 38 19.69 -16.65 4.73
CA ALA A 38 18.69 -16.00 5.58
C ALA A 38 17.30 -15.93 4.94
N ALA A 39 17.22 -15.71 3.62
CA ALA A 39 15.96 -15.70 2.89
C ALA A 39 15.33 -17.10 2.80
N ALA A 40 16.15 -18.13 2.58
CA ALA A 40 15.70 -19.53 2.55
C ALA A 40 15.17 -19.96 3.94
N ILE A 41 15.85 -19.58 5.02
CA ILE A 41 15.42 -19.83 6.41
C ILE A 41 14.11 -19.11 6.70
N ALA A 42 13.98 -17.84 6.33
CA ALA A 42 12.75 -17.09 6.52
C ALA A 42 11.55 -17.71 5.77
N ALA A 43 11.75 -18.17 4.54
CA ALA A 43 10.72 -18.86 3.76
C ALA A 43 10.26 -20.14 4.46
N GLY A 44 11.19 -20.94 4.99
CA GLY A 44 10.87 -22.16 5.76
C GLY A 44 10.13 -21.86 7.04
N ALA A 45 10.53 -20.85 7.79
CA ALA A 45 9.85 -20.43 9.01
C ALA A 45 8.41 -19.96 8.75
N VAL A 46 8.18 -19.18 7.69
CA VAL A 46 6.84 -18.76 7.26
C VAL A 46 6.00 -19.96 6.85
N LEU A 47 6.56 -20.91 6.08
CA LEU A 47 5.86 -22.12 5.68
C LEU A 47 5.47 -22.99 6.87
N HIS A 48 6.37 -23.15 7.85
CA HIS A 48 6.08 -23.86 9.10
C HIS A 48 4.93 -23.18 9.86
N TYR A 49 4.98 -21.86 9.99
CA TYR A 49 3.91 -21.10 10.64
C TYR A 49 2.54 -21.30 9.95
N VAL A 50 2.50 -21.20 8.62
CA VAL A 50 1.27 -21.44 7.84
C VAL A 50 0.72 -22.83 8.06
N ARG A 51 1.57 -23.87 7.98
CA ARG A 51 1.16 -25.27 8.20
C ARG A 51 0.62 -25.49 9.61
N THR A 52 1.29 -24.94 10.61
CA THR A 52 0.91 -25.10 12.02
C THR A 52 -0.38 -24.35 12.34
N THR A 53 -0.56 -23.12 11.84
CA THR A 53 -1.74 -22.32 12.14
C THR A 53 -2.99 -22.77 11.37
N GLN A 54 -2.82 -23.27 10.15
CA GLN A 54 -3.92 -23.77 9.33
C GLN A 54 -4.16 -25.27 9.48
N ASN A 55 -3.32 -25.96 10.22
CA ASN A 55 -3.35 -27.40 10.44
C ASN A 55 -3.51 -28.21 9.14
N ASN A 56 -2.79 -27.77 8.07
CA ASN A 56 -2.77 -28.43 6.77
C ASN A 56 -1.37 -28.32 6.14
N GLU A 57 -1.12 -29.14 5.10
CA GLU A 57 0.17 -29.20 4.41
C GLU A 57 0.48 -27.98 3.52
N ALA A 58 -0.39 -26.99 3.47
CA ALA A 58 -0.24 -25.78 2.64
C ALA A 58 0.10 -26.09 1.17
N LEU A 59 -0.52 -27.11 0.57
CA LEU A 59 -0.24 -27.61 -0.79
C LEU A 59 -0.44 -26.55 -1.88
N HIS A 60 -1.16 -25.48 -1.58
CA HIS A 60 -1.34 -24.34 -2.48
C HIS A 60 -0.09 -23.46 -2.61
N VAL A 61 0.90 -23.62 -1.73
CA VAL A 61 2.22 -22.97 -1.83
C VAL A 61 3.11 -23.89 -2.68
N ASP A 62 3.11 -23.67 -3.98
CA ASP A 62 3.78 -24.52 -4.96
C ASP A 62 4.91 -23.81 -5.72
N SER A 63 5.18 -22.56 -5.39
CA SER A 63 6.20 -21.74 -6.03
C SER A 63 6.87 -20.80 -5.03
N LEU A 64 8.13 -20.51 -5.27
CA LEU A 64 8.94 -19.55 -4.55
C LEU A 64 9.61 -18.63 -5.55
N ARG A 65 9.58 -17.33 -5.31
CA ARG A 65 10.32 -16.35 -6.09
C ARG A 65 11.23 -15.56 -5.16
N PHE A 66 12.52 -15.61 -5.42
CA PHE A 66 13.47 -14.73 -4.78
C PHE A 66 13.56 -13.42 -5.58
N GLU A 67 13.42 -12.30 -4.91
CA GLU A 67 13.58 -10.98 -5.49
C GLU A 67 14.72 -10.26 -4.75
N GLU A 68 15.78 -9.94 -5.48
CA GLU A 68 16.87 -9.15 -4.93
C GLU A 68 16.42 -7.70 -4.70
N HIS A 69 16.92 -7.08 -3.64
CA HIS A 69 16.65 -5.67 -3.34
C HIS A 69 17.06 -4.72 -4.47
N SER A 70 18.05 -5.11 -5.29
CA SER A 70 18.55 -4.33 -6.43
C SER A 70 17.56 -4.18 -7.59
N THR A 71 16.48 -4.96 -7.64
CA THR A 71 15.50 -4.94 -8.75
C THR A 71 14.36 -3.96 -8.58
N ALA A 72 14.21 -3.37 -7.39
CA ALA A 72 13.17 -2.39 -7.09
C ALA A 72 13.74 -1.20 -6.32
N LEU A 73 13.12 -0.02 -6.51
CA LEU A 73 13.36 1.16 -5.70
C LEU A 73 12.97 0.86 -4.25
N GLU A 74 13.88 1.10 -3.32
CA GLU A 74 13.66 0.84 -1.90
C GLU A 74 12.94 2.01 -1.22
N LEU A 75 11.90 1.65 -0.48
CA LEU A 75 11.10 2.56 0.35
C LEU A 75 11.04 2.00 1.77
N ASP A 76 11.55 2.74 2.73
CA ASP A 76 11.36 2.38 4.13
C ASP A 76 9.94 2.73 4.62
N GLN A 77 9.55 2.20 5.78
CA GLN A 77 8.21 2.44 6.34
C GLN A 77 7.97 3.94 6.65
N VAL A 78 9.01 4.67 6.99
CA VAL A 78 8.95 6.10 7.28
C VAL A 78 8.60 6.86 6.01
N THR A 79 9.28 6.57 4.91
CA THR A 79 9.04 7.16 3.60
C THR A 79 7.64 6.82 3.07
N VAL A 80 7.21 5.55 3.16
CA VAL A 80 5.85 5.14 2.74
C VAL A 80 4.77 5.94 3.48
N ARG A 81 4.95 6.14 4.79
CA ARG A 81 4.02 6.91 5.63
C ARG A 81 4.09 8.40 5.35
N ASN A 82 5.30 9.01 5.32
CA ASN A 82 5.48 10.45 5.14
C ASN A 82 5.00 10.95 3.77
N LEU A 83 5.06 10.09 2.76
CA LEU A 83 4.53 10.36 1.42
C LEU A 83 3.06 9.96 1.26
N GLU A 84 2.42 9.41 2.29
CA GLU A 84 1.01 8.96 2.25
C GLU A 84 0.71 8.08 1.04
N LEU A 85 1.57 7.08 0.80
CA LEU A 85 1.50 6.29 -0.43
C LEU A 85 0.26 5.39 -0.47
N VAL A 86 -0.04 4.68 0.63
CA VAL A 86 -1.12 3.68 0.69
C VAL A 86 -2.05 3.86 1.88
N GLU A 87 -1.64 4.64 2.89
CA GLU A 87 -2.40 4.96 4.08
C GLU A 87 -2.19 6.43 4.45
N PRO A 88 -3.22 7.13 4.97
CA PRO A 88 -3.07 8.52 5.40
C PRO A 88 -2.12 8.63 6.61
N LEU A 89 -1.49 9.80 6.76
CA LEU A 89 -0.53 10.05 7.84
C LEU A 89 -1.14 9.97 9.23
N PHE A 90 -2.38 10.43 9.40
CA PHE A 90 -3.08 10.42 10.67
C PHE A 90 -4.32 9.53 10.63
N VAL A 91 -4.54 8.78 11.71
CA VAL A 91 -5.72 7.93 11.88
C VAL A 91 -6.99 8.80 11.87
N GLY A 92 -7.95 8.47 11.01
CA GLY A 92 -9.20 9.22 10.86
C GLY A 92 -9.19 10.28 9.76
N GLN A 93 -8.08 10.51 9.08
CA GLN A 93 -8.07 11.29 7.84
C GLN A 93 -8.76 10.55 6.69
N ASP A 94 -9.21 11.32 5.70
CA ASP A 94 -9.82 10.77 4.50
C ASP A 94 -8.80 9.92 3.72
N SER A 95 -9.12 8.66 3.46
CA SER A 95 -8.28 7.75 2.68
C SER A 95 -8.02 8.25 1.25
N ARG A 96 -8.84 9.18 0.75
CA ARG A 96 -8.68 9.84 -0.55
C ARG A 96 -7.39 10.67 -0.66
N ALA A 97 -6.79 11.05 0.46
CA ALA A 97 -5.54 11.80 0.50
C ALA A 97 -4.29 10.95 0.18
N THR A 98 -4.42 9.68 -0.21
CA THR A 98 -3.29 8.82 -0.53
C THR A 98 -3.00 8.71 -2.02
N LEU A 99 -1.74 8.42 -2.39
CA LEU A 99 -1.37 8.16 -3.78
C LEU A 99 -2.14 6.95 -4.33
N PHE A 100 -2.28 5.88 -3.55
CA PHE A 100 -3.01 4.68 -3.96
C PHE A 100 -4.46 5.01 -4.34
N HIS A 101 -5.19 5.74 -3.50
CA HIS A 101 -6.56 6.11 -3.81
C HIS A 101 -6.64 7.00 -5.05
N THR A 102 -5.72 7.96 -5.16
CA THR A 102 -5.62 8.85 -6.32
C THR A 102 -5.43 8.09 -7.63
N LEU A 103 -4.67 6.99 -7.63
CA LEU A 103 -4.37 6.21 -8.84
C LEU A 103 -5.32 5.03 -9.08
N ASP A 104 -6.21 4.68 -8.13
CA ASP A 104 -7.04 3.48 -8.22
C ASP A 104 -8.30 3.70 -9.09
N GLU A 105 -8.12 3.55 -10.39
CA GLU A 105 -9.19 3.46 -11.39
C GLU A 105 -9.26 2.03 -11.97
N CYS A 106 -8.62 1.04 -11.29
CA CYS A 106 -8.63 -0.36 -11.69
C CYS A 106 -10.04 -0.95 -11.66
N GLN A 107 -10.34 -1.82 -12.62
CA GLN A 107 -11.65 -2.44 -12.77
C GLN A 107 -11.77 -3.75 -12.00
N THR A 108 -10.62 -4.39 -11.63
CA THR A 108 -10.60 -5.68 -10.95
C THR A 108 -9.93 -5.59 -9.58
N PRO A 109 -10.34 -6.40 -8.60
CA PRO A 109 -9.66 -6.46 -7.30
C PRO A 109 -8.19 -6.89 -7.41
N MET A 110 -7.86 -7.72 -8.40
CA MET A 110 -6.50 -8.18 -8.67
C MET A 110 -5.63 -7.03 -9.18
N GLY A 111 -6.14 -6.20 -10.11
CA GLY A 111 -5.48 -4.98 -10.57
C GLY A 111 -5.20 -3.99 -9.44
N LYS A 112 -6.18 -3.77 -8.55
CA LYS A 112 -6.01 -2.92 -7.35
C LYS A 112 -4.89 -3.41 -6.44
N ARG A 113 -4.80 -4.72 -6.18
CA ARG A 113 -3.71 -5.29 -5.39
C ARG A 113 -2.35 -5.11 -6.08
N LEU A 114 -2.30 -5.31 -7.39
CA LEU A 114 -1.08 -5.13 -8.16
C LEU A 114 -0.66 -3.64 -8.18
N LEU A 115 -1.60 -2.70 -8.31
CA LEU A 115 -1.33 -1.27 -8.20
C LEU A 115 -0.70 -0.93 -6.84
N ARG A 116 -1.29 -1.42 -5.74
CA ARG A 116 -0.72 -1.21 -4.40
C ARG A 116 0.69 -1.78 -4.27
N ALA A 117 0.91 -2.98 -4.78
CA ALA A 117 2.23 -3.60 -4.78
C ALA A 117 3.25 -2.83 -5.63
N THR A 118 2.82 -2.31 -6.79
CA THR A 118 3.66 -1.53 -7.70
C THR A 118 4.05 -0.17 -7.10
N ILE A 119 3.17 0.48 -6.34
CA ILE A 119 3.49 1.71 -5.59
C ILE A 119 4.58 1.46 -4.55
N LEU A 120 4.50 0.33 -3.84
CA LEU A 120 5.46 -0.01 -2.77
C LEU A 120 6.77 -0.60 -3.29
N ARG A 121 6.82 -1.05 -4.54
CA ARG A 121 7.99 -1.64 -5.19
C ARG A 121 8.15 -1.18 -6.64
N PRO A 122 8.47 0.10 -6.87
CA PRO A 122 8.73 0.62 -8.21
C PRO A 122 9.96 -0.04 -8.84
N LEU A 123 9.99 -0.14 -10.16
CA LEU A 123 11.03 -0.85 -10.89
C LEU A 123 12.36 -0.07 -10.94
N MET A 124 13.47 -0.83 -10.96
CA MET A 124 14.83 -0.33 -11.21
C MET A 124 15.38 -0.80 -12.57
N ASP A 125 14.55 -1.45 -13.37
CA ASP A 125 14.91 -1.98 -14.69
C ASP A 125 14.38 -1.05 -15.79
N ALA A 126 15.30 -0.40 -16.51
CA ALA A 126 14.97 0.55 -17.57
C ALA A 126 14.24 -0.12 -18.77
N GLU A 127 14.61 -1.35 -19.14
CA GLU A 127 13.96 -2.06 -20.24
C GLU A 127 12.52 -2.44 -19.88
N ALA A 128 12.31 -2.93 -18.66
CA ALA A 128 10.98 -3.25 -18.15
C ALA A 128 10.07 -2.00 -18.05
N LEU A 129 10.65 -0.85 -17.67
CA LEU A 129 9.95 0.43 -17.65
C LEU A 129 9.57 0.88 -19.05
N GLU A 130 10.51 0.83 -19.99
CA GLU A 130 10.26 1.22 -21.38
C GLU A 130 9.17 0.36 -22.01
N ALA A 131 9.20 -0.96 -21.79
CA ALA A 131 8.13 -1.86 -22.22
C ALA A 131 6.75 -1.51 -21.64
N ARG A 132 6.70 -1.04 -20.37
CA ARG A 132 5.45 -0.53 -19.77
C ARG A 132 5.01 0.78 -20.41
N TYR A 133 5.93 1.73 -20.62
CA TYR A 133 5.62 3.01 -21.26
C TYR A 133 5.10 2.84 -22.69
N GLU A 134 5.66 1.90 -23.46
CA GLU A 134 5.15 1.58 -24.78
C GLU A 134 3.71 1.07 -24.73
N ALA A 135 3.41 0.13 -23.80
CA ALA A 135 2.09 -0.41 -23.65
C ALA A 135 1.07 0.66 -23.19
N VAL A 136 1.46 1.47 -22.20
CA VAL A 136 0.64 2.59 -21.70
C VAL A 136 0.43 3.62 -22.82
N GLY A 137 1.49 3.95 -23.57
CA GLY A 137 1.45 4.91 -24.67
C GLY A 137 0.53 4.49 -25.79
N GLU A 138 0.54 3.22 -26.18
CA GLU A 138 -0.40 2.68 -27.20
C GLU A 138 -1.85 2.82 -26.74
N ALA A 139 -2.17 2.38 -25.52
CA ALA A 139 -3.52 2.48 -24.96
C ALA A 139 -3.93 3.93 -24.66
N HIS A 140 -2.98 4.82 -24.32
CA HIS A 140 -3.23 6.25 -24.17
C HIS A 140 -3.63 6.89 -25.48
N GLY A 141 -2.95 6.56 -26.57
CA GLY A 141 -3.20 7.13 -27.92
C GLY A 141 -4.46 6.59 -28.60
N ASP A 142 -5.01 5.47 -28.18
CA ASP A 142 -6.20 4.84 -28.76
C ASP A 142 -7.35 4.71 -27.74
N LEU A 143 -8.21 5.70 -27.71
CA LEU A 143 -9.37 5.73 -26.81
C LEU A 143 -10.28 4.51 -26.99
N LEU A 144 -10.53 4.09 -28.22
CA LEU A 144 -11.49 3.00 -28.48
C LEU A 144 -10.94 1.67 -27.95
N ARG A 145 -9.68 1.36 -28.20
CA ARG A 145 -9.01 0.16 -27.69
C ARG A 145 -8.91 0.17 -26.17
N ARG A 146 -8.56 1.30 -25.58
CA ARG A 146 -8.51 1.44 -24.12
C ARG A 146 -9.86 1.15 -23.48
N GLU A 147 -10.94 1.73 -24.00
CA GLU A 147 -12.29 1.49 -23.47
C GLU A 147 -12.79 0.06 -23.76
N GLU A 148 -12.43 -0.56 -24.87
CA GLU A 148 -12.70 -1.96 -25.15
C GLU A 148 -12.06 -2.88 -24.11
N ILE A 149 -10.77 -2.69 -23.82
CA ILE A 149 -10.04 -3.43 -22.77
C ILE A 149 -10.70 -3.21 -21.41
N ARG A 150 -10.98 -1.96 -21.02
CA ARG A 150 -11.61 -1.64 -19.73
C ARG A 150 -13.00 -2.28 -19.58
N ARG A 151 -13.79 -2.30 -20.63
CA ARG A 151 -15.10 -2.99 -20.62
C ARG A 151 -14.97 -4.50 -20.52
N ALA A 152 -13.91 -5.09 -21.09
CA ALA A 152 -13.69 -6.53 -21.03
C ALA A 152 -13.42 -7.05 -19.60
N PHE A 153 -12.99 -6.19 -18.68
CA PHE A 153 -12.87 -6.56 -17.27
C PHE A 153 -14.22 -6.69 -16.54
N ASN A 154 -15.30 -6.18 -17.11
CA ASN A 154 -16.60 -6.17 -16.46
C ASN A 154 -17.10 -7.60 -16.19
N GLY A 155 -17.40 -7.89 -14.94
CA GLY A 155 -17.85 -9.21 -14.50
C GLY A 155 -16.71 -10.21 -14.18
N ILE A 156 -15.45 -9.81 -14.29
CA ILE A 156 -14.32 -10.59 -13.78
C ILE A 156 -14.19 -10.30 -12.28
N LEU A 157 -14.51 -11.30 -11.46
CA LEU A 157 -14.36 -11.24 -10.01
C LEU A 157 -12.94 -11.59 -9.58
N ASP A 158 -12.71 -11.63 -8.28
CA ASP A 158 -11.42 -11.95 -7.70
C ASP A 158 -11.07 -13.45 -7.84
N LEU A 159 -10.45 -13.81 -8.94
CA LEU A 159 -10.06 -15.19 -9.26
C LEU A 159 -9.11 -15.78 -8.21
N GLU A 160 -8.18 -14.98 -7.66
CA GLU A 160 -7.23 -15.43 -6.62
C GLU A 160 -7.96 -15.75 -5.32
N ARG A 161 -8.88 -14.88 -4.91
CA ARG A 161 -9.67 -15.09 -3.70
C ARG A 161 -10.61 -16.28 -3.83
N LEU A 162 -11.25 -16.48 -4.98
CA LEU A 162 -12.10 -17.63 -5.25
C LEU A 162 -11.27 -18.91 -5.21
N LEU A 163 -10.11 -18.93 -5.84
CA LEU A 163 -9.19 -20.07 -5.82
C LEU A 163 -8.68 -20.36 -4.39
N ALA A 164 -8.33 -19.34 -3.62
CA ALA A 164 -7.90 -19.51 -2.23
C ALA A 164 -9.00 -20.12 -1.36
N ARG A 165 -10.26 -19.69 -1.51
CA ARG A 165 -11.41 -20.30 -0.80
C ARG A 165 -11.62 -21.76 -1.17
N LEU A 166 -11.43 -22.09 -2.44
CA LEU A 166 -11.47 -23.48 -2.92
C LEU A 166 -10.38 -24.34 -2.28
N SER A 167 -9.15 -23.81 -2.19
CA SER A 167 -8.01 -24.51 -1.59
C SER A 167 -8.19 -24.74 -0.09
N LEU A 168 -8.84 -23.81 0.63
CA LEU A 168 -9.08 -23.86 2.08
C LEU A 168 -10.38 -24.62 2.45
N ASP A 169 -11.03 -25.28 1.51
CA ASP A 169 -12.32 -25.99 1.72
C ASP A 169 -13.46 -25.13 2.28
N SER A 170 -13.36 -23.81 2.07
CA SER A 170 -14.36 -22.83 2.53
C SER A 170 -15.28 -22.32 1.41
N ALA A 171 -15.07 -22.79 0.17
CA ALA A 171 -15.88 -22.41 -0.98
C ALA A 171 -17.17 -23.20 -1.06
N GLY A 172 -18.28 -22.49 -1.24
CA GLY A 172 -19.57 -23.08 -1.58
C GLY A 172 -19.79 -23.19 -3.09
N PRO A 173 -20.92 -23.82 -3.52
CA PRO A 173 -21.27 -23.95 -4.93
C PRO A 173 -21.34 -22.61 -5.67
N ARG A 174 -21.78 -21.54 -5.02
CA ARG A 174 -21.81 -20.18 -5.59
C ARG A 174 -20.44 -19.62 -5.90
N ASP A 175 -19.42 -19.93 -5.08
CA ASP A 175 -18.05 -19.47 -5.33
C ASP A 175 -17.46 -20.14 -6.58
N VAL A 176 -17.73 -21.45 -6.73
CA VAL A 176 -17.29 -22.19 -7.92
C VAL A 176 -18.00 -21.69 -9.17
N LYS A 177 -19.30 -21.41 -9.09
CA LYS A 177 -20.06 -20.82 -10.19
C LYS A 177 -19.57 -19.42 -10.53
N ALA A 178 -19.22 -18.60 -9.54
CA ALA A 178 -18.63 -17.27 -9.73
C ALA A 178 -17.26 -17.34 -10.42
N LEU A 179 -16.46 -18.38 -10.14
CA LEU A 179 -15.21 -18.63 -10.87
C LEU A 179 -15.49 -18.88 -12.35
N ALA A 180 -16.46 -19.75 -12.69
CA ALA A 180 -16.85 -20.03 -14.06
C ALA A 180 -17.38 -18.76 -14.77
N ALA A 181 -18.27 -18.00 -14.12
CA ALA A 181 -18.81 -16.75 -14.67
C ALA A 181 -17.72 -15.72 -14.98
N SER A 182 -16.70 -15.62 -14.11
CA SER A 182 -15.54 -14.76 -14.35
C SER A 182 -14.67 -15.28 -15.49
N SER A 183 -14.38 -16.59 -15.52
CA SER A 183 -13.57 -17.21 -16.57
C SER A 183 -14.22 -17.10 -17.95
N ARG A 184 -15.54 -17.13 -18.05
CA ARG A 184 -16.30 -16.92 -19.30
C ARG A 184 -16.02 -15.56 -19.95
N ARG A 185 -15.50 -14.59 -19.20
CA ARG A 185 -15.12 -13.26 -19.72
C ARG A 185 -13.72 -13.23 -20.33
N LEU A 186 -12.86 -14.19 -19.97
CA LEU A 186 -11.45 -14.20 -20.38
C LEU A 186 -11.25 -14.28 -21.90
N PRO A 187 -12.03 -15.03 -22.71
CA PRO A 187 -11.88 -15.02 -24.15
C PRO A 187 -12.07 -13.63 -24.77
N GLY A 188 -13.08 -12.87 -24.32
CA GLY A 188 -13.31 -11.50 -24.76
C GLY A 188 -12.14 -10.55 -24.40
N LEU A 189 -11.62 -10.67 -23.18
CA LEU A 189 -10.44 -9.92 -22.76
C LEU A 189 -9.23 -10.31 -23.63
N LYS A 190 -8.98 -11.59 -23.84
CA LYS A 190 -7.85 -12.08 -24.67
C LYS A 190 -7.92 -11.52 -26.09
N THR A 191 -9.11 -11.44 -26.67
CA THR A 191 -9.33 -10.85 -27.99
C THR A 191 -9.00 -9.36 -27.99
N ALA A 192 -9.48 -8.61 -27.00
CA ALA A 192 -9.19 -7.18 -26.88
C ALA A 192 -7.67 -6.91 -26.71
N LEU A 193 -7.00 -7.70 -25.87
CA LEU A 193 -5.54 -7.60 -25.69
C LEU A 193 -4.75 -8.00 -26.94
N GLY A 194 -5.20 -9.02 -27.67
CA GLY A 194 -4.57 -9.50 -28.91
C GLY A 194 -4.63 -8.50 -30.07
N ALA A 195 -5.52 -7.48 -29.99
CA ALA A 195 -5.58 -6.39 -30.96
C ALA A 195 -4.51 -5.30 -30.71
N MET A 196 -3.79 -5.34 -29.57
CA MET A 196 -2.71 -4.42 -29.23
C MET A 196 -1.38 -4.86 -29.84
N LYS A 197 -0.50 -3.87 -30.13
CA LYS A 197 0.75 -4.09 -30.87
C LYS A 197 1.98 -4.15 -29.96
N ALA A 198 1.99 -3.41 -28.85
CA ALA A 198 3.14 -3.37 -27.96
C ALA A 198 3.45 -4.76 -27.40
N ALA A 199 4.74 -5.08 -27.28
CA ALA A 199 5.20 -6.41 -26.87
C ALA A 199 4.64 -6.83 -25.50
N LYS A 200 4.49 -5.87 -24.60
CA LYS A 200 3.95 -6.10 -23.24
C LYS A 200 2.49 -6.58 -23.28
N TRP A 201 1.64 -5.99 -24.13
CA TRP A 201 0.26 -6.44 -24.29
C TRP A 201 0.18 -7.85 -24.87
N ARG A 202 1.01 -8.15 -25.90
CA ARG A 202 1.09 -9.50 -26.48
C ARG A 202 1.51 -10.54 -25.46
N ASN A 203 2.54 -10.24 -24.66
CA ASN A 203 2.99 -11.14 -23.58
C ASN A 203 1.87 -11.41 -22.56
N VAL A 204 1.10 -10.38 -22.17
CA VAL A 204 -0.05 -10.55 -21.28
C VAL A 204 -1.13 -11.43 -21.93
N ALA A 205 -1.46 -11.20 -23.20
CA ALA A 205 -2.44 -11.99 -23.93
C ALA A 205 -2.03 -13.47 -24.09
N GLU A 206 -0.74 -13.74 -24.32
CA GLU A 206 -0.18 -15.10 -24.40
C GLU A 206 -0.28 -15.86 -23.07
N ARG A 207 0.00 -15.20 -21.94
CA ARG A 207 -0.12 -15.78 -20.61
C ARG A 207 -1.54 -15.97 -20.12
N LEU A 208 -2.51 -15.29 -20.74
CA LEU A 208 -3.92 -15.39 -20.40
C LEU A 208 -4.50 -16.68 -20.97
N ASP A 209 -4.70 -17.66 -20.10
CA ASP A 209 -5.45 -18.89 -20.39
C ASP A 209 -6.94 -18.62 -20.24
N THR A 210 -7.74 -18.98 -21.22
CA THR A 210 -9.19 -18.71 -21.23
C THR A 210 -10.00 -19.63 -20.32
N LEU A 211 -9.42 -20.73 -19.84
CA LEU A 211 -10.01 -21.69 -18.88
C LEU A 211 -11.35 -22.26 -19.37
N GLU A 212 -11.55 -22.42 -20.68
CA GLU A 212 -12.83 -22.85 -21.26
C GLU A 212 -13.23 -24.26 -20.82
N ASP A 213 -12.26 -25.16 -20.71
CA ASP A 213 -12.45 -26.53 -20.20
C ASP A 213 -12.91 -26.55 -18.73
N VAL A 214 -12.30 -25.70 -17.89
CA VAL A 214 -12.68 -25.56 -16.47
C VAL A 214 -14.10 -24.96 -16.37
N THR A 215 -14.34 -23.92 -17.14
CA THR A 215 -15.66 -23.25 -17.20
C THR A 215 -16.74 -24.22 -17.62
N ALA A 216 -16.55 -24.94 -18.72
CA ALA A 216 -17.50 -25.92 -19.23
C ALA A 216 -17.77 -27.05 -18.21
N ARG A 217 -16.74 -27.54 -17.52
CA ARG A 217 -16.89 -28.55 -16.48
C ARG A 217 -17.75 -28.07 -15.30
N ILE A 218 -17.47 -26.83 -14.82
CA ILE A 218 -18.27 -26.23 -13.73
C ILE A 218 -19.72 -26.05 -14.16
N GLU A 219 -19.95 -25.49 -15.34
CA GLU A 219 -21.30 -25.20 -15.87
C GLU A 219 -22.11 -26.46 -16.14
N LYS A 220 -21.46 -27.53 -16.60
CA LYS A 220 -22.10 -28.84 -16.78
C LYS A 220 -22.49 -29.48 -15.45
N THR A 221 -21.72 -29.24 -14.39
CA THR A 221 -21.90 -29.92 -13.09
C THR A 221 -22.86 -29.18 -12.17
N LEU A 222 -22.82 -27.84 -12.14
CA LEU A 222 -23.64 -27.03 -11.24
C LEU A 222 -24.84 -26.43 -11.97
N VAL A 223 -25.95 -26.29 -11.25
CA VAL A 223 -27.13 -25.53 -11.73
C VAL A 223 -26.79 -24.05 -11.97
N GLU A 224 -27.64 -23.33 -12.70
CA GLU A 224 -27.38 -21.91 -13.02
C GLU A 224 -27.33 -21.05 -11.75
N GLU A 225 -28.26 -21.26 -10.82
CA GLU A 225 -28.31 -20.56 -9.53
C GLU A 225 -28.15 -21.56 -8.37
N PRO A 226 -26.93 -21.97 -8.00
CA PRO A 226 -26.73 -22.93 -6.95
C PRO A 226 -27.02 -22.34 -5.56
N PRO A 227 -27.40 -23.17 -4.58
CA PRO A 227 -27.56 -22.77 -3.20
C PRO A 227 -26.23 -22.27 -2.61
N LEU A 228 -26.30 -21.55 -1.49
CA LEU A 228 -25.11 -21.05 -0.80
C LEU A 228 -24.26 -22.20 -0.24
N THR A 229 -24.93 -23.23 0.27
CA THR A 229 -24.32 -24.42 0.90
C THR A 229 -24.92 -25.70 0.29
N LEU A 230 -24.25 -26.83 0.52
CA LEU A 230 -24.74 -28.17 0.12
C LEU A 230 -25.70 -28.78 1.12
N VAL A 231 -26.02 -28.11 2.22
CA VAL A 231 -26.83 -28.69 3.30
C VAL A 231 -28.26 -28.94 2.83
N ASP A 232 -28.79 -28.08 2.00
CA ASP A 232 -30.19 -28.22 1.52
C ASP A 232 -30.30 -28.96 0.19
N GLY A 233 -29.17 -29.35 -0.40
CA GLY A 233 -29.11 -30.00 -1.72
C GLY A 233 -29.48 -29.05 -2.87
N GLY A 234 -29.57 -29.57 -4.08
CA GLY A 234 -29.98 -28.81 -5.28
C GLY A 234 -28.85 -28.06 -5.97
N ALA A 235 -27.61 -28.34 -5.68
CA ALA A 235 -26.45 -27.70 -6.30
C ALA A 235 -26.06 -28.31 -7.66
N ILE A 236 -26.27 -29.60 -7.84
CA ILE A 236 -25.82 -30.36 -9.02
C ILE A 236 -26.89 -30.29 -10.12
N ALA A 237 -26.47 -30.11 -11.36
CA ALA A 237 -27.37 -30.07 -12.53
C ALA A 237 -27.99 -31.44 -12.81
N ALA A 238 -29.16 -31.46 -13.43
CA ALA A 238 -29.79 -32.69 -13.90
C ALA A 238 -28.95 -33.31 -15.03
N GLY A 239 -28.92 -34.67 -15.07
CA GLY A 239 -28.14 -35.41 -16.06
C GLY A 239 -26.66 -35.59 -15.72
N VAL A 240 -26.20 -35.13 -14.57
CA VAL A 240 -24.81 -35.33 -14.09
C VAL A 240 -24.62 -36.72 -13.47
N ASP A 241 -25.60 -37.18 -12.67
CA ASP A 241 -25.56 -38.45 -12.00
C ASP A 241 -26.95 -39.09 -12.03
N ALA A 242 -27.07 -40.30 -12.57
CA ALA A 242 -28.35 -40.97 -12.77
C ALA A 242 -29.02 -41.37 -11.43
N GLU A 243 -28.24 -41.80 -10.42
CA GLU A 243 -28.76 -42.14 -9.08
C GLU A 243 -29.36 -40.88 -8.42
N LEU A 244 -28.68 -39.73 -8.54
CA LEU A 244 -29.17 -38.46 -8.00
C LEU A 244 -30.49 -38.02 -8.65
N ASP A 245 -30.62 -38.17 -9.95
CA ASP A 245 -31.85 -37.80 -10.67
C ASP A 245 -33.02 -38.75 -10.31
N GLU A 246 -32.75 -40.05 -10.12
CA GLU A 246 -33.74 -40.99 -9.61
C GLU A 246 -34.23 -40.64 -8.20
N LEU A 247 -33.29 -40.34 -7.26
CA LEU A 247 -33.62 -39.94 -5.89
C LEU A 247 -34.43 -38.64 -5.84
N ARG A 248 -34.13 -37.67 -6.71
CA ARG A 248 -34.93 -36.45 -6.85
C ARG A 248 -36.33 -36.72 -7.36
N THR A 249 -36.46 -37.64 -8.29
CA THR A 249 -37.76 -38.09 -8.79
C THR A 249 -38.58 -38.76 -7.69
N ILE A 250 -37.96 -39.66 -6.90
CA ILE A 250 -38.60 -40.30 -5.72
C ILE A 250 -39.06 -39.21 -4.73
N SER A 251 -38.22 -38.24 -4.41
CA SER A 251 -38.57 -37.13 -3.50
C SER A 251 -39.74 -36.29 -4.02
N THR A 252 -39.76 -36.00 -5.30
CA THR A 252 -40.82 -35.19 -5.95
C THR A 252 -42.15 -35.99 -6.02
N THR A 253 -42.08 -37.24 -6.49
CA THR A 253 -43.24 -38.11 -6.58
C THR A 253 -43.81 -38.43 -5.18
N GLY A 254 -42.94 -38.63 -4.19
CA GLY A 254 -43.33 -38.83 -2.80
C GLY A 254 -44.06 -37.61 -2.22
N ARG A 255 -43.65 -36.40 -2.51
CA ARG A 255 -44.36 -35.19 -2.08
C ARG A 255 -45.73 -35.05 -2.77
N GLN A 256 -45.80 -35.42 -4.03
CA GLN A 256 -47.09 -35.46 -4.74
C GLN A 256 -48.02 -36.49 -4.16
N ALA A 257 -47.51 -37.71 -3.81
CA ALA A 257 -48.29 -38.76 -3.12
C ALA A 257 -48.78 -38.28 -1.74
N ILE A 258 -47.96 -37.56 -0.96
CA ILE A 258 -48.40 -36.98 0.31
C ILE A 258 -49.50 -35.95 0.12
N ALA A 259 -49.41 -35.08 -0.89
CA ALA A 259 -50.49 -34.16 -1.23
C ALA A 259 -51.80 -34.89 -1.66
N ALA A 260 -51.69 -35.98 -2.43
CA ALA A 260 -52.82 -36.84 -2.78
C ALA A 260 -53.41 -37.53 -1.53
N ILE A 261 -52.60 -37.95 -0.56
CA ILE A 261 -53.06 -38.48 0.74
C ILE A 261 -53.86 -37.36 1.45
N GLU A 262 -53.37 -36.13 1.53
CA GLU A 262 -54.11 -35.04 2.17
C GLU A 262 -55.51 -34.86 1.55
N GLU A 263 -55.59 -34.82 0.27
CA GLU A 263 -56.87 -34.63 -0.44
C GLU A 263 -57.79 -35.87 -0.22
N ARG A 264 -57.30 -37.10 -0.37
CA ARG A 264 -58.05 -38.31 -0.13
C ARG A 264 -58.54 -38.41 1.32
N GLU A 265 -57.71 -38.07 2.31
CA GLU A 265 -58.07 -38.11 3.72
C GLU A 265 -59.09 -36.98 4.07
N ARG A 266 -59.03 -35.83 3.40
CA ARG A 266 -60.09 -34.79 3.54
C ARG A 266 -61.42 -35.30 3.07
N GLN A 267 -61.44 -35.96 1.92
CA GLN A 267 -62.67 -36.55 1.37
C GLN A 267 -63.19 -37.69 2.24
N ARG A 268 -62.31 -38.58 2.70
CA ARG A 268 -62.69 -39.73 3.54
C ARG A 268 -63.25 -39.34 4.91
N THR A 269 -62.63 -38.33 5.55
CA THR A 269 -63.03 -37.88 6.92
C THR A 269 -64.09 -36.79 6.93
N GLY A 270 -64.30 -36.09 5.80
CA GLY A 270 -65.18 -34.91 5.75
C GLY A 270 -64.57 -33.67 6.48
N ILE A 271 -63.35 -33.73 6.91
CA ILE A 271 -62.69 -32.62 7.66
C ILE A 271 -62.01 -31.69 6.67
N GLY A 272 -62.69 -30.62 6.24
CA GLY A 272 -62.13 -29.63 5.26
C GLY A 272 -60.90 -28.90 5.78
N SER A 273 -60.65 -28.81 7.08
CA SER A 273 -59.48 -28.17 7.71
C SER A 273 -58.28 -29.13 7.89
N LEU A 274 -58.39 -30.40 7.54
CA LEU A 274 -57.31 -31.38 7.63
C LEU A 274 -56.13 -30.93 6.73
N LYS A 275 -54.92 -30.93 7.29
CA LYS A 275 -53.68 -30.63 6.56
C LYS A 275 -52.60 -31.62 6.88
N VAL A 276 -51.86 -32.02 5.88
CA VAL A 276 -50.61 -32.76 6.07
C VAL A 276 -49.47 -31.76 6.13
N ARG A 277 -48.73 -31.77 7.23
CA ARG A 277 -47.59 -30.84 7.44
C ARG A 277 -46.33 -31.61 7.80
N TYR A 278 -45.20 -30.94 7.64
CA TYR A 278 -43.88 -31.46 8.02
C TYR A 278 -43.31 -30.66 9.19
N ASN A 279 -42.66 -31.35 10.10
CA ASN A 279 -41.88 -30.74 11.19
C ASN A 279 -40.59 -31.60 11.35
N SER A 280 -39.44 -30.94 11.53
CA SER A 280 -38.14 -31.57 11.63
C SER A 280 -38.00 -32.60 12.79
N VAL A 281 -38.79 -32.43 13.88
CA VAL A 281 -38.77 -33.33 15.04
C VAL A 281 -39.73 -34.49 14.86
N PHE A 282 -40.90 -34.27 14.29
CA PHE A 282 -42.00 -35.27 14.19
C PHE A 282 -42.23 -35.80 12.78
N GLY A 283 -41.52 -35.31 11.77
CA GLY A 283 -41.70 -35.70 10.37
C GLY A 283 -43.04 -35.21 9.80
N TYR A 284 -43.61 -35.95 8.85
CA TYR A 284 -44.93 -35.66 8.29
C TYR A 284 -46.04 -36.09 9.26
N TYR A 285 -47.07 -35.25 9.38
CA TYR A 285 -48.23 -35.53 10.22
C TYR A 285 -49.50 -34.88 9.66
N ILE A 286 -50.63 -35.53 9.97
CA ILE A 286 -51.97 -35.01 9.71
C ILE A 286 -52.39 -34.16 10.91
N GLU A 287 -52.69 -32.89 10.69
CA GLU A 287 -53.13 -31.95 11.72
C GLU A 287 -54.64 -31.82 11.69
N ILE A 288 -55.33 -32.15 12.82
CA ILE A 288 -56.75 -32.06 13.01
C ILE A 288 -57.01 -31.11 14.19
N THR A 289 -57.85 -30.10 13.96
CA THR A 289 -58.26 -29.17 15.03
C THR A 289 -59.13 -29.87 16.06
N LYS A 290 -59.09 -29.45 17.34
CA LYS A 290 -59.89 -30.06 18.43
C LYS A 290 -61.41 -30.13 18.15
N ALA A 291 -61.92 -29.15 17.42
CA ALA A 291 -63.35 -29.14 17.00
C ALA A 291 -63.74 -30.34 16.13
N ASN A 292 -62.82 -30.91 15.38
CA ASN A 292 -63.06 -32.01 14.44
C ASN A 292 -62.50 -33.37 14.92
N LEU A 293 -62.06 -33.45 16.16
CA LEU A 293 -61.37 -34.60 16.68
C LEU A 293 -62.27 -35.88 16.73
N ALA A 294 -63.56 -35.67 16.95
CA ALA A 294 -64.55 -36.77 16.94
C ALA A 294 -64.72 -37.44 15.58
N MET A 295 -64.28 -36.80 14.50
CA MET A 295 -64.33 -37.31 13.11
C MET A 295 -62.99 -37.97 12.74
N ALA A 296 -61.98 -38.00 13.62
CA ALA A 296 -60.73 -38.66 13.34
C ALA A 296 -60.90 -40.17 13.24
N PRO A 297 -60.43 -40.82 12.15
CA PRO A 297 -60.55 -42.26 11.99
C PRO A 297 -59.75 -43.05 13.05
N ALA A 298 -60.24 -44.24 13.40
CA ALA A 298 -59.61 -45.13 14.39
C ALA A 298 -58.24 -45.68 13.97
N ASP A 299 -57.95 -45.67 12.65
CA ASP A 299 -56.68 -46.10 12.07
C ASP A 299 -55.60 -45.02 12.12
N TYR A 300 -55.90 -43.80 12.61
CA TYR A 300 -54.90 -42.77 12.83
C TYR A 300 -54.11 -43.01 14.14
N GLU A 301 -52.79 -43.08 14.00
CA GLU A 301 -51.91 -43.11 15.16
C GLU A 301 -51.60 -41.72 15.67
N ARG A 302 -51.87 -41.45 16.95
CA ARG A 302 -51.61 -40.12 17.57
C ARG A 302 -50.09 -39.93 17.78
N LYS A 303 -49.55 -38.86 17.25
CA LYS A 303 -48.11 -38.43 17.43
C LYS A 303 -47.95 -37.38 18.54
N GLN A 304 -48.86 -36.39 18.59
CA GLN A 304 -48.75 -35.26 19.54
C GLN A 304 -50.09 -34.58 19.78
N THR A 305 -50.32 -34.17 21.04
CA THR A 305 -51.44 -33.32 21.44
C THR A 305 -50.97 -31.90 21.61
N LEU A 306 -51.65 -30.94 20.96
CA LEU A 306 -51.41 -29.50 21.05
C LEU A 306 -52.61 -28.81 21.75
N VAL A 307 -52.46 -27.51 22.08
CA VAL A 307 -53.53 -26.72 22.74
C VAL A 307 -54.79 -26.67 21.86
N ASN A 308 -54.66 -26.49 20.54
CA ASN A 308 -55.79 -26.29 19.61
C ASN A 308 -55.94 -27.36 18.52
N ALA A 309 -55.09 -28.37 18.48
CA ALA A 309 -55.08 -29.41 17.45
C ALA A 309 -54.44 -30.72 17.99
N GLU A 310 -54.63 -31.82 17.29
CA GLU A 310 -53.87 -33.06 17.46
C GLU A 310 -53.18 -33.44 16.15
N ARG A 311 -52.05 -34.09 16.32
CA ARG A 311 -51.22 -34.57 15.21
C ARG A 311 -51.27 -36.08 15.12
N PHE A 312 -51.57 -36.55 13.95
CA PHE A 312 -51.70 -37.98 13.66
C PHE A 312 -50.77 -38.42 12.53
N THR A 313 -50.57 -39.71 12.41
CA THR A 313 -49.87 -40.32 11.28
C THR A 313 -50.61 -41.59 10.86
N THR A 314 -50.33 -42.06 9.63
CA THR A 314 -50.81 -43.34 9.12
C THR A 314 -49.63 -44.21 8.68
N PRO A 315 -49.75 -45.54 8.58
CA PRO A 315 -48.71 -46.42 8.06
C PRO A 315 -48.22 -45.99 6.67
N GLU A 316 -49.14 -45.59 5.79
CA GLU A 316 -48.85 -45.13 4.43
C GLU A 316 -48.04 -43.78 4.47
N LEU A 317 -48.43 -42.84 5.32
CA LEU A 317 -47.70 -41.59 5.47
C LEU A 317 -46.29 -41.81 6.01
N LYS A 318 -46.11 -42.72 6.96
CA LYS A 318 -44.81 -43.15 7.49
C LYS A 318 -43.91 -43.77 6.41
N GLU A 319 -44.48 -44.55 5.52
CA GLU A 319 -43.74 -45.20 4.44
C GLU A 319 -43.21 -44.18 3.42
N TYR A 320 -44.06 -43.22 2.98
CA TYR A 320 -43.64 -42.12 2.10
C TYR A 320 -42.65 -41.19 2.79
N GLU A 321 -42.85 -40.90 4.08
CA GLU A 321 -41.91 -40.14 4.89
C GLU A 321 -40.51 -40.75 4.86
N ARG A 322 -40.41 -42.06 5.16
CA ARG A 322 -39.15 -42.78 5.15
C ARG A 322 -38.49 -42.74 3.77
N LYS A 323 -39.24 -42.98 2.70
CA LYS A 323 -38.72 -42.94 1.32
C LYS A 323 -38.19 -41.57 0.96
N ILE A 324 -38.93 -40.50 1.30
CA ILE A 324 -38.51 -39.12 1.01
C ILE A 324 -37.27 -38.70 1.79
N LEU A 325 -37.23 -38.99 3.11
CA LEU A 325 -36.09 -38.62 3.96
C LEU A 325 -34.83 -39.40 3.57
N THR A 326 -34.93 -40.73 3.34
CA THR A 326 -33.80 -41.52 2.88
C THR A 326 -33.29 -41.06 1.52
N ALA A 327 -34.20 -40.75 0.56
CA ALA A 327 -33.82 -40.22 -0.74
C ALA A 327 -33.17 -38.84 -0.63
N HIS A 328 -33.65 -37.98 0.28
CA HIS A 328 -33.06 -36.65 0.51
C HIS A 328 -31.66 -36.76 1.09
N ASP A 329 -31.45 -37.53 2.17
CA ASP A 329 -30.14 -37.68 2.81
C ASP A 329 -29.12 -38.27 1.83
N ARG A 330 -29.54 -39.30 1.06
CA ARG A 330 -28.68 -39.90 0.04
C ARG A 330 -28.36 -38.95 -1.10
N SER A 331 -29.33 -38.13 -1.51
CA SER A 331 -29.10 -37.07 -2.51
C SER A 331 -28.02 -36.07 -2.06
N ILE A 332 -28.06 -35.62 -0.79
CA ILE A 332 -27.07 -34.72 -0.22
C ILE A 332 -25.68 -35.35 -0.20
N GLU A 333 -25.56 -36.64 0.15
CA GLU A 333 -24.28 -37.35 0.13
C GLU A 333 -23.68 -37.41 -1.28
N ILE A 334 -24.49 -37.75 -2.28
CA ILE A 334 -24.08 -37.79 -3.69
C ILE A 334 -23.67 -36.38 -4.16
N GLU A 335 -24.46 -35.34 -3.85
CA GLU A 335 -24.12 -33.98 -4.20
C GLU A 335 -22.79 -33.50 -3.56
N LYS A 336 -22.53 -33.85 -2.31
CA LYS A 336 -21.26 -33.59 -1.64
C LYS A 336 -20.09 -34.31 -2.32
N ARG A 337 -20.25 -35.55 -2.73
CA ARG A 337 -19.24 -36.31 -3.46
C ARG A 337 -18.92 -35.65 -4.80
N ILE A 338 -19.94 -35.38 -5.62
CA ILE A 338 -19.77 -34.76 -6.94
C ILE A 338 -19.14 -33.38 -6.81
N PHE A 339 -19.55 -32.60 -5.81
CA PHE A 339 -18.97 -31.27 -5.59
C PHE A 339 -17.49 -31.36 -5.15
N SER A 340 -17.13 -32.35 -4.34
CA SER A 340 -15.72 -32.59 -3.95
C SER A 340 -14.88 -33.00 -5.15
N GLU A 341 -15.39 -33.85 -6.04
CA GLU A 341 -14.73 -34.22 -7.29
C GLU A 341 -14.56 -33.03 -8.24
N LEU A 342 -15.59 -32.17 -8.35
CA LEU A 342 -15.51 -30.93 -9.11
C LEU A 342 -14.45 -29.99 -8.54
N ARG A 343 -14.44 -29.81 -7.21
CA ARG A 343 -13.45 -28.97 -6.53
C ARG A 343 -12.03 -29.46 -6.82
N THR A 344 -11.78 -30.75 -6.69
CA THR A 344 -10.47 -31.35 -6.99
C THR A 344 -10.03 -31.05 -8.41
N ALA A 345 -10.92 -31.24 -9.38
CA ALA A 345 -10.63 -30.96 -10.78
C ALA A 345 -10.35 -29.48 -11.08
N VAL A 346 -11.02 -28.55 -10.38
CA VAL A 346 -10.71 -27.11 -10.50
C VAL A 346 -9.35 -26.80 -9.89
N LEU A 347 -9.00 -27.44 -8.76
CA LEU A 347 -7.70 -27.27 -8.11
C LEU A 347 -6.54 -27.82 -8.93
N GLU A 348 -6.75 -28.88 -9.74
CA GLU A 348 -5.75 -29.33 -10.72
C GLU A 348 -5.38 -28.24 -11.74
N ALA A 349 -6.31 -27.34 -12.05
CA ALA A 349 -6.09 -26.18 -12.91
C ALA A 349 -5.57 -24.93 -12.16
N ALA A 350 -5.27 -25.02 -10.85
CA ALA A 350 -4.92 -23.86 -10.02
C ALA A 350 -3.76 -23.03 -10.57
N GLY A 351 -2.72 -23.66 -11.10
CA GLY A 351 -1.60 -22.98 -11.73
C GLY A 351 -1.99 -22.15 -12.96
N ARG A 352 -2.93 -22.65 -13.78
CA ARG A 352 -3.50 -21.96 -14.95
C ARG A 352 -4.34 -20.77 -14.50
N ILE A 353 -5.20 -20.95 -13.50
CA ILE A 353 -6.05 -19.90 -12.93
C ILE A 353 -5.19 -18.77 -12.36
N ARG A 354 -4.11 -19.09 -11.61
CA ARG A 354 -3.18 -18.08 -11.08
C ARG A 354 -2.48 -17.29 -12.18
N ARG A 355 -1.98 -17.97 -13.23
CA ARG A 355 -1.36 -17.28 -14.38
C ARG A 355 -2.34 -16.34 -15.08
N SER A 356 -3.58 -16.77 -15.30
CA SER A 356 -4.62 -15.92 -15.88
C SER A 356 -4.98 -14.75 -14.97
N SER A 357 -5.09 -14.97 -13.67
CA SER A 357 -5.32 -13.91 -12.69
C SER A 357 -4.21 -12.85 -12.70
N ALA A 358 -2.95 -13.28 -12.74
CA ALA A 358 -1.81 -12.37 -12.85
C ALA A 358 -1.81 -11.59 -14.18
N ALA A 359 -2.17 -12.24 -15.29
CA ALA A 359 -2.32 -11.58 -16.59
C ALA A 359 -3.45 -10.55 -16.59
N VAL A 360 -4.60 -10.86 -15.98
CA VAL A 360 -5.72 -9.92 -15.80
C VAL A 360 -5.29 -8.72 -14.95
N ALA A 361 -4.60 -8.96 -13.82
CA ALA A 361 -4.11 -7.89 -12.96
C ALA A 361 -3.15 -6.94 -13.69
N GLU A 362 -2.24 -7.49 -14.47
CA GLU A 362 -1.27 -6.70 -15.24
C GLU A 362 -1.94 -5.92 -16.38
N ALA A 363 -2.87 -6.53 -17.09
CA ALA A 363 -3.68 -5.85 -18.11
C ALA A 363 -4.47 -4.68 -17.52
N ASP A 364 -5.11 -4.89 -16.37
CA ASP A 364 -5.89 -3.86 -15.67
C ASP A 364 -4.99 -2.71 -15.19
N LEU A 365 -3.81 -3.01 -14.65
CA LEU A 365 -2.82 -1.99 -14.25
C LEU A 365 -2.39 -1.12 -15.43
N LEU A 366 -2.04 -1.72 -16.57
CA LEU A 366 -1.62 -0.99 -17.77
C LEU A 366 -2.76 -0.13 -18.36
N ALA A 367 -3.96 -0.69 -18.41
CA ALA A 367 -5.16 0.02 -18.87
C ALA A 367 -5.52 1.18 -17.91
N ASN A 368 -5.35 0.99 -16.61
CA ASN A 368 -5.52 2.01 -15.58
C ASN A 368 -4.53 3.17 -15.79
N PHE A 369 -3.24 2.89 -15.96
CA PHE A 369 -2.22 3.94 -16.20
C PHE A 369 -2.52 4.74 -17.48
N ALA A 370 -2.93 4.07 -18.54
CA ALA A 370 -3.32 4.75 -19.79
C ALA A 370 -4.59 5.61 -19.62
N HIS A 371 -5.54 5.16 -18.83
CA HIS A 371 -6.78 5.90 -18.54
C HIS A 371 -6.48 7.16 -17.73
N LEU A 372 -5.70 7.04 -16.65
CA LEU A 372 -5.24 8.16 -15.84
C LEU A 372 -4.47 9.18 -16.67
N ALA A 373 -3.53 8.70 -17.50
CA ALA A 373 -2.72 9.57 -18.34
C ALA A 373 -3.58 10.43 -19.28
N ALA A 374 -4.59 9.82 -19.90
CA ALA A 374 -5.50 10.53 -20.81
C ALA A 374 -6.42 11.51 -20.07
N GLY A 375 -7.00 11.10 -18.94
CA GLY A 375 -7.90 11.95 -18.15
C GLY A 375 -7.21 13.12 -17.47
N ARG A 376 -5.96 12.94 -17.01
CA ARG A 376 -5.25 13.90 -16.16
C ARG A 376 -4.08 14.60 -16.86
N ARG A 377 -3.96 14.45 -18.17
CA ARG A 377 -2.89 15.08 -18.98
C ARG A 377 -1.49 14.74 -18.46
N TYR A 378 -1.26 13.46 -18.13
CA TYR A 378 0.06 12.99 -17.78
C TYR A 378 0.86 12.69 -19.03
N VAL A 379 2.18 12.90 -18.96
CA VAL A 379 3.10 12.72 -20.10
C VAL A 379 4.03 11.52 -19.87
N ARG A 380 4.48 10.91 -20.96
CA ARG A 380 5.47 9.83 -20.91
C ARG A 380 6.82 10.37 -20.42
N PRO A 381 7.38 9.83 -19.31
CA PRO A 381 8.72 10.20 -18.88
C PRO A 381 9.78 9.58 -19.78
N ARG A 382 11.00 10.15 -19.76
CA ARG A 382 12.19 9.61 -20.43
C ARG A 382 13.17 9.14 -19.38
N ILE A 383 13.56 7.86 -19.44
CA ILE A 383 14.61 7.33 -18.57
C ILE A 383 15.96 7.75 -19.13
N ALA A 384 16.84 8.23 -18.25
CA ALA A 384 18.20 8.67 -18.56
C ALA A 384 19.21 7.77 -17.85
N GLU A 385 20.39 7.63 -18.44
CA GLU A 385 21.53 6.94 -17.82
C GLU A 385 22.17 7.79 -16.71
N GLU A 386 22.21 9.11 -16.93
CA GLU A 386 22.76 10.07 -15.97
C GLU A 386 21.85 10.20 -14.74
N PRO A 387 22.40 10.45 -13.56
CA PRO A 387 21.63 10.62 -12.32
C PRO A 387 20.94 11.99 -12.25
N VAL A 388 20.00 12.24 -13.16
CA VAL A 388 19.26 13.50 -13.32
C VAL A 388 17.79 13.33 -12.89
N ILE A 389 17.20 14.38 -12.38
CA ILE A 389 15.73 14.58 -12.27
C ILE A 389 15.45 15.96 -12.85
N GLU A 390 14.89 16.00 -14.05
CA GLU A 390 14.56 17.23 -14.75
C GLU A 390 13.09 17.18 -15.15
N ALA A 391 12.28 17.99 -14.50
CA ALA A 391 10.85 18.07 -14.72
C ALA A 391 10.44 19.52 -15.03
N VAL A 392 9.62 19.70 -16.05
CA VAL A 392 9.04 20.98 -16.44
C VAL A 392 7.57 20.99 -16.08
N ALA A 393 7.12 22.06 -15.44
CA ALA A 393 5.74 22.29 -15.04
C ALA A 393 5.14 21.07 -14.30
N ALA A 394 5.88 20.54 -13.34
CA ALA A 394 5.48 19.38 -12.55
C ALA A 394 4.39 19.71 -11.54
N ARG A 395 3.49 18.75 -11.29
CA ARG A 395 2.33 18.89 -10.42
C ARG A 395 2.29 17.75 -9.39
N HIS A 396 1.66 17.97 -8.25
CA HIS A 396 1.49 16.95 -7.24
C HIS A 396 0.19 16.16 -7.50
N PRO A 397 0.23 14.86 -7.83
CA PRO A 397 -0.95 14.14 -8.33
C PRO A 397 -2.12 14.12 -7.33
N VAL A 398 -1.82 13.95 -6.03
CA VAL A 398 -2.86 13.86 -4.99
C VAL A 398 -3.49 15.23 -4.73
N ILE A 399 -2.65 16.27 -4.57
CA ILE A 399 -3.14 17.62 -4.25
C ILE A 399 -3.86 18.23 -5.44
N GLU A 400 -3.37 18.02 -6.66
CA GLU A 400 -4.03 18.48 -7.88
C GLU A 400 -5.44 17.91 -7.97
N GLN A 401 -5.60 16.59 -7.80
CA GLN A 401 -6.91 15.95 -7.84
C GLN A 401 -7.83 16.43 -6.72
N TRP A 402 -7.31 16.56 -5.50
CA TRP A 402 -8.08 17.09 -4.37
C TRP A 402 -8.61 18.50 -4.65
N MET A 403 -7.77 19.39 -5.18
CA MET A 403 -8.19 20.75 -5.54
C MET A 403 -9.22 20.78 -6.67
N GLU A 404 -9.12 19.88 -7.65
CA GLU A 404 -10.12 19.73 -8.72
C GLU A 404 -11.47 19.26 -8.19
N GLU A 405 -11.47 18.26 -7.30
CA GLU A 405 -12.69 17.71 -6.68
C GLU A 405 -13.38 18.72 -5.74
N THR A 406 -12.59 19.45 -4.92
CA THR A 406 -13.11 20.46 -3.97
C THR A 406 -13.37 21.81 -4.62
N ARG A 407 -12.93 22.02 -5.86
CA ARG A 407 -13.00 23.30 -6.58
C ARG A 407 -12.27 24.44 -5.88
N GLU A 408 -11.21 24.13 -5.15
CA GLU A 408 -10.39 25.11 -4.40
C GLU A 408 -9.35 25.86 -5.24
N GLY A 409 -9.48 25.84 -6.56
CA GLY A 409 -8.57 26.50 -7.49
C GLY A 409 -7.81 25.53 -8.40
N ARG A 410 -6.63 25.96 -8.86
CA ARG A 410 -5.74 25.12 -9.69
C ARG A 410 -4.39 24.96 -9.01
N PHE A 411 -3.83 23.76 -9.10
CA PHE A 411 -2.47 23.50 -8.65
C PHE A 411 -1.47 24.33 -9.45
N ILE A 412 -0.53 24.97 -8.77
CA ILE A 412 0.54 25.75 -9.41
C ILE A 412 1.70 24.78 -9.71
N ALA A 413 1.98 24.60 -10.99
CA ALA A 413 3.05 23.74 -11.46
C ALA A 413 4.43 24.35 -11.18
N ASN A 414 5.43 23.52 -10.88
CA ASN A 414 6.78 23.95 -10.58
C ASN A 414 7.81 23.10 -11.32
N ASP A 415 8.88 23.72 -11.77
CA ASP A 415 10.02 23.05 -12.37
C ASP A 415 10.90 22.41 -11.29
N LEU A 416 11.58 21.32 -11.65
CA LEU A 416 12.55 20.65 -10.79
C LEU A 416 13.78 20.27 -11.62
N TYR A 417 14.95 20.68 -11.17
CA TYR A 417 16.21 20.26 -11.74
C TYR A 417 17.22 19.85 -10.68
N LEU A 418 17.54 18.58 -10.65
CA LEU A 418 18.59 17.95 -9.84
C LEU A 418 19.48 17.09 -10.75
N ASN A 419 20.78 17.22 -10.60
CA ASN A 419 21.73 16.40 -11.33
C ASN A 419 22.91 16.04 -10.41
N ALA A 420 23.07 14.77 -10.13
CA ALA A 420 24.17 14.26 -9.32
C ALA A 420 25.43 13.93 -10.16
N ALA A 421 25.45 14.22 -11.47
CA ALA A 421 26.69 14.25 -12.24
C ALA A 421 27.60 15.40 -11.77
N ASP A 422 28.88 15.33 -12.10
CA ASP A 422 29.93 16.15 -11.48
C ASP A 422 29.72 17.68 -11.60
N ASP A 423 29.06 18.15 -12.66
CA ASP A 423 28.84 19.58 -12.94
C ASP A 423 27.43 20.08 -12.56
N GLY A 424 26.53 19.22 -12.08
CA GLY A 424 25.12 19.57 -11.83
C GLY A 424 24.80 19.90 -10.39
N PRO A 425 23.68 20.63 -10.13
CA PRO A 425 23.17 20.84 -8.79
C PRO A 425 22.61 19.55 -8.22
N SER A 426 23.30 18.97 -7.23
CA SER A 426 22.83 17.76 -6.55
C SER A 426 21.98 18.09 -5.31
N LEU A 427 22.09 19.30 -4.76
CA LEU A 427 21.38 19.71 -3.55
C LEU A 427 20.69 21.07 -3.73
N LEU A 428 19.39 21.11 -3.45
CA LEU A 428 18.58 22.32 -3.48
C LEU A 428 18.16 22.71 -2.06
N LEU A 429 18.61 23.90 -1.61
CA LEU A 429 18.17 24.51 -0.34
C LEU A 429 16.93 25.36 -0.60
N ILE A 430 15.81 25.00 0.04
CA ILE A 430 14.52 25.65 -0.21
C ILE A 430 14.11 26.46 1.01
N THR A 431 14.03 27.78 0.84
CA THR A 431 13.68 28.73 1.91
C THR A 431 12.34 29.41 1.65
N GLY A 432 11.72 29.94 2.70
CA GLY A 432 10.45 30.64 2.63
C GLY A 432 9.45 30.19 3.71
N PRO A 433 8.24 30.78 3.72
CA PRO A 433 7.23 30.50 4.74
C PRO A 433 6.68 29.06 4.66
N ASN A 434 6.26 28.50 5.80
CA ASN A 434 5.76 27.12 5.87
C ASN A 434 4.49 26.88 5.03
N MET A 435 3.59 27.87 4.96
CA MET A 435 2.38 27.80 4.14
C MET A 435 2.64 28.01 2.65
N GLY A 436 3.87 28.26 2.24
CA GLY A 436 4.23 28.55 0.85
C GLY A 436 4.34 27.33 -0.06
N GLY A 437 4.24 26.09 0.47
CA GLY A 437 4.27 24.88 -0.33
C GLY A 437 5.61 24.16 -0.41
N LYS A 438 6.59 24.46 0.49
CA LYS A 438 7.89 23.78 0.53
C LYS A 438 7.75 22.26 0.61
N SER A 439 7.03 21.77 1.64
CA SER A 439 6.82 20.32 1.86
C SER A 439 6.06 19.66 0.71
N THR A 440 5.12 20.40 0.08
CA THR A 440 4.39 19.95 -1.12
C THR A 440 5.37 19.75 -2.29
N TYR A 441 6.30 20.68 -2.49
CA TYR A 441 7.30 20.58 -3.55
C TYR A 441 8.27 19.40 -3.33
N LEU A 442 8.70 19.17 -2.09
CA LEU A 442 9.49 17.98 -1.77
C LEU A 442 8.73 16.69 -2.11
N ARG A 443 7.49 16.57 -1.64
CA ARG A 443 6.65 15.38 -1.92
C ARG A 443 6.37 15.23 -3.41
N GLN A 444 6.14 16.31 -4.15
CA GLN A 444 5.95 16.30 -5.59
C GLN A 444 7.14 15.63 -6.32
N ALA A 445 8.38 15.96 -5.93
CA ALA A 445 9.57 15.34 -6.50
C ALA A 445 9.58 13.82 -6.31
N ALA A 446 9.24 13.32 -5.10
CA ALA A 446 9.12 11.89 -4.85
C ALA A 446 8.00 11.24 -5.67
N MET A 447 6.83 11.90 -5.79
CA MET A 447 5.71 11.38 -6.57
C MET A 447 6.05 11.22 -8.04
N LEU A 448 6.80 12.15 -8.64
CA LEU A 448 7.26 12.05 -10.03
C LEU A 448 8.16 10.82 -10.23
N VAL A 449 9.12 10.61 -9.33
CA VAL A 449 10.02 9.45 -9.35
C VAL A 449 9.24 8.16 -9.21
N LEU A 450 8.33 8.08 -8.24
CA LEU A 450 7.51 6.89 -8.00
C LEU A 450 6.65 6.56 -9.23
N LEU A 451 5.90 7.52 -9.76
CA LEU A 451 5.05 7.33 -10.95
C LEU A 451 5.88 6.86 -12.15
N ALA A 452 7.01 7.50 -12.41
CA ALA A 452 7.90 7.08 -13.48
C ALA A 452 8.38 5.64 -13.26
N GLN A 453 8.96 5.33 -12.11
CA GLN A 453 9.50 3.98 -11.84
C GLN A 453 8.41 2.89 -11.62
N MET A 454 7.15 3.27 -11.54
CA MET A 454 6.02 2.35 -11.66
C MET A 454 5.71 1.98 -13.11
N GLY A 455 6.23 2.74 -14.09
CA GLY A 455 5.87 2.64 -15.50
C GLY A 455 4.58 3.38 -15.84
N CYS A 456 4.17 4.32 -14.99
CA CYS A 456 3.05 5.24 -15.21
C CYS A 456 3.55 6.53 -15.90
N PHE A 457 2.69 7.21 -16.64
CA PHE A 457 2.92 8.58 -17.07
C PHE A 457 2.86 9.53 -15.88
N VAL A 458 3.45 10.73 -16.01
CA VAL A 458 3.67 11.66 -14.90
C VAL A 458 2.96 13.00 -15.09
N PRO A 459 2.51 13.66 -14.01
CA PRO A 459 1.86 14.96 -14.04
C PRO A 459 2.90 16.10 -14.26
N ALA A 460 3.37 16.25 -15.49
CA ALA A 460 4.34 17.27 -15.89
C ALA A 460 4.15 17.61 -17.38
N GLU A 461 4.84 18.62 -17.88
CA GLU A 461 4.98 18.84 -19.33
C GLU A 461 6.09 17.96 -19.92
N SER A 462 7.15 17.71 -19.13
CA SER A 462 8.18 16.73 -19.45
C SER A 462 8.88 16.24 -18.19
N LEU A 463 9.39 14.99 -18.24
CA LEU A 463 10.25 14.44 -17.20
C LEU A 463 11.38 13.63 -17.85
N ARG A 464 12.63 13.95 -17.47
CA ARG A 464 13.82 13.16 -17.73
C ARG A 464 14.37 12.66 -16.40
N LEU A 465 14.48 11.35 -16.24
CA LEU A 465 14.76 10.71 -14.96
C LEU A 465 15.86 9.66 -15.07
N GLY A 466 16.99 9.88 -14.38
CA GLY A 466 17.93 8.81 -14.04
C GLY A 466 17.39 8.00 -12.87
N LEU A 467 17.39 6.69 -12.98
CA LEU A 467 16.80 5.79 -12.00
C LEU A 467 17.25 6.10 -10.57
N VAL A 468 16.29 6.08 -9.66
CA VAL A 468 16.47 6.29 -8.21
C VAL A 468 16.43 4.94 -7.53
N ASP A 469 17.46 4.62 -6.74
CA ASP A 469 17.53 3.35 -6.00
C ASP A 469 16.77 3.38 -4.68
N ARG A 470 16.76 4.54 -4.01
CA ARG A 470 16.09 4.75 -2.72
C ARG A 470 15.51 6.14 -2.61
N ILE A 471 14.36 6.25 -1.99
CA ILE A 471 13.80 7.55 -1.57
C ILE A 471 13.82 7.59 -0.05
N TYR A 472 14.46 8.62 0.48
CA TYR A 472 14.47 8.90 1.91
C TYR A 472 13.67 10.17 2.19
N THR A 473 12.84 10.12 3.23
CA THR A 473 12.08 11.28 3.66
C THR A 473 12.26 11.55 5.14
N ARG A 474 12.61 12.77 5.46
CA ARG A 474 12.50 13.33 6.81
C ARG A 474 11.58 14.54 6.72
N ILE A 475 10.26 14.30 6.80
CA ILE A 475 9.20 15.29 6.63
C ILE A 475 8.29 15.25 7.86
N GLY A 476 8.22 16.37 8.60
CA GLY A 476 7.37 16.51 9.78
C GLY A 476 7.87 15.77 11.02
N ALA A 477 7.49 16.24 12.20
CA ALA A 477 7.73 15.56 13.48
C ALA A 477 6.60 14.54 13.72
N SER A 478 6.88 13.25 13.63
CA SER A 478 5.95 12.25 14.15
C SER A 478 6.17 12.11 15.65
N ASP A 479 5.29 12.68 16.44
CA ASP A 479 5.24 12.43 17.89
C ASP A 479 4.89 10.95 18.14
N ASN A 480 5.92 10.11 18.26
CA ASN A 480 5.75 8.72 18.66
C ASN A 480 5.87 8.61 20.19
N VAL A 481 4.98 9.31 20.90
CA VAL A 481 4.91 9.37 22.36
C VAL A 481 4.78 7.97 22.99
N ALA A 482 4.24 7.00 22.25
CA ALA A 482 4.02 5.63 22.74
C ALA A 482 5.30 4.84 23.05
N ARG A 483 6.48 5.27 22.59
CA ARG A 483 7.78 4.58 22.82
C ARG A 483 8.75 5.36 23.71
N GLY A 484 8.35 6.49 24.29
CA GLY A 484 9.17 7.27 25.23
C GLY A 484 10.49 7.83 24.66
N ARG A 485 10.62 7.92 23.33
CA ARG A 485 11.79 8.51 22.66
C ARG A 485 11.54 10.00 22.43
N SER A 486 12.54 10.85 22.69
CA SER A 486 12.50 12.26 22.28
C SER A 486 12.34 12.37 20.77
N THR A 487 11.49 13.32 20.32
CA THR A 487 11.31 13.65 18.88
C THR A 487 12.63 13.93 18.19
N PHE A 488 13.56 14.62 18.89
CA PHE A 488 14.90 14.89 18.40
C PHE A 488 15.74 13.61 18.22
N MET A 489 15.67 12.64 19.15
CA MET A 489 16.39 11.36 19.00
C MET A 489 15.86 10.54 17.82
N VAL A 490 14.56 10.56 17.57
CA VAL A 490 13.96 9.91 16.39
C VAL A 490 14.48 10.58 15.11
N GLU A 491 14.48 11.92 15.08
CA GLU A 491 15.02 12.70 13.97
C GLU A 491 16.48 12.38 13.68
N MET A 492 17.32 12.32 14.70
CA MET A 492 18.75 12.00 14.54
C MET A 492 18.97 10.56 14.09
N THR A 493 18.15 9.62 14.54
CA THR A 493 18.23 8.21 14.08
C THR A 493 17.86 8.08 12.62
N GLU A 494 16.79 8.75 12.16
CA GLU A 494 16.37 8.78 10.75
C GLU A 494 17.48 9.43 9.90
N THR A 495 18.01 10.58 10.34
CA THR A 495 19.09 11.27 9.64
C THR A 495 20.36 10.41 9.57
N ALA A 496 20.74 9.75 10.64
CA ALA A 496 21.89 8.84 10.65
C ALA A 496 21.69 7.68 9.65
N THR A 497 20.49 7.12 9.57
CA THR A 497 20.19 6.10 8.57
C THR A 497 20.39 6.63 7.16
N ILE A 498 19.87 7.83 6.86
CA ILE A 498 20.04 8.47 5.55
C ILE A 498 21.51 8.65 5.22
N LEU A 499 22.29 9.27 6.13
CA LEU A 499 23.70 9.60 5.88
C LEU A 499 24.57 8.36 5.70
N ASN A 500 24.26 7.25 6.40
CA ASN A 500 25.05 6.01 6.34
C ASN A 500 24.66 5.08 5.15
N THR A 501 23.47 5.24 4.56
CA THR A 501 22.97 4.27 3.58
C THR A 501 22.60 4.87 2.22
N ALA A 502 22.52 6.20 2.09
CA ALA A 502 22.23 6.86 0.85
C ALA A 502 23.38 6.69 -0.17
N THR A 503 23.02 6.57 -1.43
CA THR A 503 23.95 6.49 -2.56
C THR A 503 23.80 7.72 -3.46
N ARG A 504 24.70 7.89 -4.42
CA ARG A 504 24.60 8.94 -5.45
C ARG A 504 23.30 8.85 -6.28
N ARG A 505 22.68 7.67 -6.33
CA ARG A 505 21.42 7.43 -7.04
C ARG A 505 20.18 7.66 -6.17
N SER A 506 20.34 7.92 -4.88
CA SER A 506 19.23 8.14 -3.96
C SER A 506 18.59 9.53 -4.15
N LEU A 507 17.31 9.63 -3.80
CA LEU A 507 16.59 10.90 -3.63
C LEU A 507 16.35 11.13 -2.13
N ILE A 508 16.82 12.25 -1.61
CA ILE A 508 16.72 12.62 -0.19
C ILE A 508 15.84 13.86 -0.05
N LEU A 509 14.82 13.77 0.80
CA LEU A 509 13.88 14.85 1.11
C LEU A 509 13.97 15.18 2.60
N LEU A 510 14.58 16.33 2.92
CA LEU A 510 14.71 16.82 4.29
C LEU A 510 13.84 18.06 4.48
N ASP A 511 12.96 18.02 5.46
CA ASP A 511 12.06 19.13 5.79
C ASP A 511 12.26 19.55 7.25
N GLU A 512 12.78 20.77 7.44
CA GLU A 512 12.92 21.45 8.72
C GLU A 512 13.75 20.69 9.77
N MET A 513 14.89 20.16 9.36
CA MET A 513 15.82 19.46 10.24
C MET A 513 16.34 20.37 11.37
N GLY A 514 16.48 19.82 12.59
CA GLY A 514 17.08 20.50 13.75
C GLY A 514 16.09 21.30 14.61
N ARG A 515 14.77 21.16 14.42
CA ARG A 515 13.75 21.86 15.26
C ARG A 515 13.64 21.34 16.69
N GLY A 516 14.07 20.12 16.95
CA GLY A 516 13.89 19.43 18.25
C GLY A 516 14.94 19.80 19.32
N THR A 517 15.86 20.74 19.04
CA THR A 517 16.95 21.15 19.92
C THR A 517 17.14 22.68 19.94
N ALA A 518 18.18 23.17 20.66
CA ALA A 518 18.53 24.56 20.65
C ALA A 518 18.87 25.06 19.23
N THR A 519 18.53 26.31 18.92
CA THR A 519 18.62 26.85 17.55
C THR A 519 20.02 26.69 16.93
N PHE A 520 21.08 27.00 17.71
CA PHE A 520 22.45 26.89 17.20
C PHE A 520 22.90 25.43 16.99
N ASP A 521 22.49 24.50 17.87
CA ASP A 521 22.77 23.09 17.68
C ASP A 521 22.07 22.54 16.44
N GLY A 522 20.78 22.91 16.25
CA GLY A 522 20.01 22.54 15.08
C GLY A 522 20.60 23.06 13.78
N LEU A 523 21.01 24.34 13.76
CA LEU A 523 21.70 24.96 12.63
C LEU A 523 23.02 24.26 12.32
N SER A 524 23.85 23.99 13.34
CA SER A 524 25.15 23.34 13.18
C SER A 524 25.03 21.93 12.60
N LEU A 525 24.03 21.13 13.07
CA LEU A 525 23.75 19.82 12.54
C LEU A 525 23.24 19.87 11.10
N ALA A 526 22.35 20.79 10.80
CA ALA A 526 21.83 20.99 9.43
C ALA A 526 22.95 21.40 8.47
N TRP A 527 23.84 22.30 8.90
CA TRP A 527 25.01 22.73 8.14
C TRP A 527 25.93 21.57 7.80
N ALA A 528 26.38 20.83 8.82
CA ALA A 528 27.26 19.68 8.65
C ALA A 528 26.61 18.57 7.79
N THR A 529 25.29 18.40 7.90
CA THR A 529 24.54 17.45 7.07
C THR A 529 24.58 17.85 5.59
N VAL A 530 24.40 19.14 5.26
CA VAL A 530 24.49 19.63 3.87
C VAL A 530 25.90 19.42 3.33
N GLU A 531 26.95 19.77 4.11
CA GLU A 531 28.34 19.55 3.70
C GLU A 531 28.65 18.09 3.45
N PHE A 532 28.21 17.18 4.34
CA PHE A 532 28.39 15.73 4.19
C PHE A 532 27.68 15.19 2.95
N LEU A 533 26.39 15.55 2.75
CA LEU A 533 25.63 15.12 1.57
C LEU A 533 26.25 15.62 0.26
N HIS A 534 26.85 16.82 0.28
CA HIS A 534 27.53 17.38 -0.89
C HIS A 534 28.86 16.68 -1.17
N ALA A 535 29.70 16.43 -0.12
CA ALA A 535 31.07 15.95 -0.27
C ALA A 535 31.15 14.43 -0.45
N ASP A 536 30.44 13.69 0.40
CA ASP A 536 30.60 12.23 0.52
C ASP A 536 29.54 11.48 -0.32
N THR A 537 28.28 11.83 -0.18
CA THR A 537 27.19 11.08 -0.81
C THR A 537 26.93 11.51 -2.25
N GLY A 538 26.90 12.82 -2.50
CA GLY A 538 26.55 13.40 -3.79
C GLY A 538 25.13 13.08 -4.26
N ALA A 539 24.24 12.65 -3.35
CA ALA A 539 22.87 12.25 -3.64
C ALA A 539 22.00 13.45 -4.07
N ARG A 540 20.96 13.16 -4.86
CA ARG A 540 19.95 14.16 -5.24
C ARG A 540 19.13 14.54 -4.03
N THR A 541 19.28 15.77 -3.54
CA THR A 541 18.72 16.22 -2.26
C THR A 541 17.89 17.48 -2.40
N LEU A 542 16.69 17.46 -1.81
CA LEU A 542 15.84 18.62 -1.57
C LEU A 542 15.80 18.88 -0.07
N PHE A 543 16.29 20.03 0.36
CA PHE A 543 16.37 20.41 1.77
C PHE A 543 15.56 21.68 2.02
N ALA A 544 14.36 21.56 2.55
CA ALA A 544 13.58 22.69 3.00
C ALA A 544 13.98 23.10 4.41
N THR A 545 14.25 24.36 4.62
CA THR A 545 14.74 24.89 5.89
C THR A 545 14.16 26.26 6.23
N HIS A 546 14.13 26.56 7.51
CA HIS A 546 13.86 27.89 8.05
C HIS A 546 15.15 28.63 8.47
N TYR A 547 16.31 27.94 8.46
CA TYR A 547 17.60 28.54 8.73
C TYR A 547 18.08 29.29 7.47
N HIS A 548 18.04 30.64 7.51
CA HIS A 548 18.49 31.46 6.41
C HIS A 548 20.00 31.41 6.20
N GLU A 549 20.73 31.12 7.28
CA GLU A 549 22.20 31.02 7.31
C GLU A 549 22.70 29.91 6.39
N LEU A 550 21.94 28.83 6.22
CA LEU A 550 22.29 27.72 5.31
C LEU A 550 22.39 28.17 3.84
N THR A 551 21.72 29.25 3.47
CA THR A 551 21.76 29.77 2.10
C THR A 551 23.16 30.19 1.65
N MET A 552 24.06 30.54 2.59
CA MET A 552 25.46 30.84 2.30
C MET A 552 26.26 29.66 1.76
N LEU A 553 25.79 28.43 2.04
CA LEU A 553 26.43 27.22 1.52
C LEU A 553 26.39 27.14 -0.02
N ALA A 554 25.39 27.73 -0.67
CA ALA A 554 25.31 27.77 -2.12
C ALA A 554 26.42 28.61 -2.77
N GLU A 555 27.04 29.55 -2.02
CA GLU A 555 28.20 30.32 -2.47
C GLU A 555 29.52 29.56 -2.31
N LYS A 556 29.56 28.62 -1.33
CA LYS A 556 30.77 27.85 -0.99
C LYS A 556 30.83 26.51 -1.68
N LEU A 557 29.68 25.90 -1.94
CA LEU A 557 29.56 24.51 -2.43
C LEU A 557 29.01 24.52 -3.88
N PRO A 558 29.79 24.11 -4.88
CA PRO A 558 29.47 24.31 -6.29
C PRO A 558 28.22 23.57 -6.77
N ARG A 559 27.82 22.47 -6.09
CA ARG A 559 26.63 21.69 -6.45
C ARG A 559 25.40 21.98 -5.57
N VAL A 560 25.47 23.05 -4.76
CA VAL A 560 24.33 23.52 -3.96
C VAL A 560 23.69 24.72 -4.64
N ARG A 561 22.36 24.77 -4.68
CA ARG A 561 21.61 25.92 -5.20
C ARG A 561 20.52 26.30 -4.21
N ASN A 562 20.28 27.61 -4.11
CA ASN A 562 19.18 28.16 -3.34
C ASN A 562 17.92 28.31 -4.20
N LEU A 563 16.81 27.88 -3.62
CA LEU A 563 15.46 28.13 -4.12
C LEU A 563 14.63 28.83 -3.04
N ARG A 564 13.65 29.58 -3.44
CA ARG A 564 12.72 30.25 -2.55
C ARG A 564 11.29 30.07 -2.99
N VAL A 565 10.38 30.11 -2.04
CA VAL A 565 8.94 30.19 -2.32
C VAL A 565 8.59 31.61 -2.74
N GLY A 566 7.88 31.77 -3.85
CA GLY A 566 7.38 33.05 -4.34
C GLY A 566 6.31 33.63 -3.40
N VAL A 567 6.53 34.83 -2.95
CA VAL A 567 5.60 35.62 -2.09
C VAL A 567 5.41 37.00 -2.66
N LYS A 568 4.17 37.43 -2.73
CA LYS A 568 3.83 38.81 -3.16
C LYS A 568 3.25 39.60 -1.98
N GLU A 569 3.87 40.71 -1.67
CA GLU A 569 3.33 41.69 -0.70
C GLU A 569 2.22 42.49 -1.38
N ALA A 570 1.04 42.56 -0.82
CA ALA A 570 -0.12 43.32 -1.28
C ALA A 570 -0.62 44.25 -0.17
N ALA A 571 -1.40 45.26 -0.51
CA ALA A 571 -1.88 46.31 0.42
C ALA A 571 -2.67 45.76 1.66
N GLY A 572 -3.10 44.49 1.62
CA GLY A 572 -3.81 43.82 2.72
C GLY A 572 -3.03 42.71 3.43
N GLY A 573 -1.79 42.45 3.05
CA GLY A 573 -0.97 41.34 3.60
C GLY A 573 -0.11 40.66 2.55
N ILE A 574 0.25 39.42 2.83
CA ILE A 574 1.04 38.59 1.91
C ILE A 574 0.15 37.60 1.18
N VAL A 575 0.48 37.34 -0.09
CA VAL A 575 -0.12 36.29 -0.92
C VAL A 575 0.97 35.26 -1.27
N PHE A 576 0.73 34.01 -0.93
CA PHE A 576 1.61 32.93 -1.32
C PHE A 576 1.32 32.57 -2.77
N LEU A 577 2.35 32.61 -3.62
CA LEU A 577 2.20 32.29 -5.04
C LEU A 577 2.33 30.79 -5.32
N HIS A 578 2.81 30.00 -4.36
CA HIS A 578 3.05 28.57 -4.46
C HIS A 578 3.98 28.15 -5.62
N ASN A 579 4.70 29.12 -6.20
CA ASN A 579 5.76 28.87 -7.17
C ASN A 579 7.13 28.87 -6.48
N ILE A 580 8.04 28.08 -7.01
CA ILE A 580 9.43 27.97 -6.54
C ILE A 580 10.32 28.71 -7.53
N GLU A 581 11.14 29.62 -7.01
CA GLU A 581 12.01 30.49 -7.79
C GLU A 581 13.48 30.34 -7.38
N PRO A 582 14.44 30.55 -8.28
CA PRO A 582 15.86 30.63 -7.92
C PRO A 582 16.15 31.75 -6.91
N GLY A 583 17.08 31.47 -5.99
CA GLY A 583 17.55 32.45 -5.00
C GLY A 583 17.11 32.10 -3.56
N ALA A 584 17.60 32.88 -2.59
CA ALA A 584 17.27 32.77 -1.19
C ALA A 584 16.09 33.70 -0.81
N ALA A 585 15.28 33.29 0.17
CA ALA A 585 14.27 34.17 0.73
C ALA A 585 14.95 35.28 1.58
N SER A 586 14.56 36.50 1.34
CA SER A 586 15.17 37.69 2.00
C SER A 586 14.57 38.03 3.37
N LYS A 587 13.42 37.43 3.71
CA LYS A 587 12.67 37.72 4.94
C LYS A 587 11.95 36.49 5.46
N SER A 588 11.78 36.38 6.77
CA SER A 588 10.84 35.46 7.41
C SER A 588 9.44 36.07 7.44
N TYR A 589 8.41 35.30 7.12
CA TYR A 589 7.03 35.77 7.10
C TYR A 589 6.20 35.21 8.27
N GLY A 590 6.84 34.66 9.33
CA GLY A 590 6.16 33.99 10.45
C GLY A 590 5.13 34.90 11.16
N ILE A 591 5.42 36.18 11.37
CA ILE A 591 4.49 37.12 12.01
C ILE A 591 3.28 37.42 11.11
N GLU A 592 3.48 37.48 9.80
CA GLU A 592 2.34 37.67 8.88
C GLU A 592 1.47 36.42 8.78
N VAL A 593 2.04 35.21 8.83
CA VAL A 593 1.30 33.96 8.94
C VAL A 593 0.49 33.93 10.24
N ALA A 594 1.09 34.33 11.36
CA ALA A 594 0.38 34.42 12.65
C ALA A 594 -0.81 35.41 12.59
N ARG A 595 -0.65 36.52 11.88
CA ARG A 595 -1.75 37.47 11.62
C ARG A 595 -2.87 36.84 10.79
N LEU A 596 -2.54 36.10 9.73
CA LEU A 596 -3.51 35.37 8.89
C LEU A 596 -4.23 34.27 9.68
N ALA A 597 -3.55 33.66 10.65
CA ALA A 597 -4.14 32.69 11.56
C ALA A 597 -5.05 33.30 12.64
N GLY A 598 -5.19 34.65 12.68
CA GLY A 598 -6.10 35.34 13.58
C GLY A 598 -5.52 35.65 14.98
N LEU A 599 -4.20 35.68 15.16
CA LEU A 599 -3.62 36.13 16.42
C LEU A 599 -4.01 37.58 16.73
N PRO A 600 -4.27 37.95 18.03
CA PRO A 600 -4.68 39.27 18.42
C PRO A 600 -3.69 40.38 17.93
N ALA A 601 -4.23 41.46 17.41
CA ALA A 601 -3.42 42.56 16.86
C ALA A 601 -2.34 43.09 17.83
N PRO A 602 -2.55 43.26 19.14
CA PRO A 602 -1.50 43.70 20.08
C PRO A 602 -0.31 42.72 20.14
N VAL A 603 -0.56 41.39 20.01
CA VAL A 603 0.51 40.36 19.99
C VAL A 603 1.34 40.51 18.69
N ILE A 604 0.68 40.71 17.56
CA ILE A 604 1.33 40.90 16.25
C ILE A 604 2.20 42.15 16.26
N GLU A 605 1.70 43.29 16.75
CA GLU A 605 2.46 44.52 16.82
C GLU A 605 3.67 44.42 17.76
N ARG A 606 3.50 43.74 18.90
CA ARG A 606 4.61 43.49 19.82
C ARG A 606 5.67 42.59 19.18
N ALA A 607 5.24 41.52 18.49
CA ALA A 607 6.14 40.60 17.79
C ALA A 607 6.96 41.31 16.71
N LYS A 608 6.34 42.20 15.91
CA LYS A 608 7.05 43.05 14.93
C LYS A 608 8.07 43.96 15.58
N HIS A 609 7.75 44.52 16.75
CA HIS A 609 8.67 45.38 17.50
C HIS A 609 9.88 44.59 17.99
N VAL A 610 9.66 43.42 18.59
CA VAL A 610 10.73 42.52 19.08
C VAL A 610 11.63 42.07 17.93
N LEU A 611 11.05 41.64 16.80
CA LEU A 611 11.82 41.27 15.61
C LEU A 611 12.76 42.38 15.13
N ARG A 612 12.26 43.60 15.03
CA ARG A 612 13.08 44.76 14.64
C ARG A 612 14.23 45.04 15.60
N GLN A 613 14.05 44.75 16.91
CA GLN A 613 15.13 44.89 17.90
C GLN A 613 16.25 43.88 17.68
N HIS A 614 15.87 42.59 17.43
CA HIS A 614 16.83 41.54 17.14
C HIS A 614 17.60 41.79 15.83
N GLU A 615 16.88 42.12 14.75
CA GLU A 615 17.53 42.45 13.46
C GLU A 615 18.50 43.63 13.54
N LYS A 616 18.22 44.61 14.42
CA LYS A 616 19.16 45.73 14.66
C LYS A 616 20.41 45.29 15.39
N GLN A 617 20.27 44.40 16.40
CA GLN A 617 21.40 43.87 17.16
C GLN A 617 22.32 43.02 16.28
N GLU A 618 21.73 42.19 15.44
CA GLU A 618 22.46 41.34 14.49
C GLU A 618 23.25 42.16 13.45
N ARG A 619 22.63 43.22 12.88
CA ARG A 619 23.32 44.15 11.96
C ARG A 619 24.44 44.95 12.62
N GLN A 620 24.34 45.25 13.92
CA GLN A 620 25.38 45.94 14.66
C GLN A 620 26.58 45.05 14.95
N SER A 621 26.35 43.74 15.23
CA SER A 621 27.43 42.79 15.41
C SER A 621 28.20 42.52 14.12
N VAL A 622 27.51 42.44 12.98
CA VAL A 622 28.12 42.24 11.64
C VAL A 622 28.95 43.49 11.18
N GLN A 623 28.56 44.74 11.56
CA GLN A 623 29.31 45.92 11.20
C GLN A 623 30.61 46.11 12.02
N VAL A 624 30.74 45.51 13.17
CA VAL A 624 31.96 45.54 13.97
C VAL A 624 33.02 44.58 13.40
N GLU A 625 32.64 43.52 12.66
CA GLU A 625 33.56 42.56 12.08
C GLU A 625 34.17 42.95 10.72
N THR A 626 33.63 43.96 10.01
CA THR A 626 34.13 44.37 8.67
C THR A 626 35.37 45.27 8.69
N ALA A 627 35.97 45.54 9.85
CA ALA A 627 37.16 46.41 10.00
C ALA A 627 38.44 45.68 10.41
N ALA A 628 38.48 44.36 10.36
CA ALA A 628 39.67 43.56 10.67
C ALA A 628 39.95 42.53 9.56
N GLU A 629 41.23 42.31 9.25
CA GLU A 629 41.78 41.34 8.27
C GLU A 629 41.14 39.95 8.38
N PRO A 630 41.24 39.07 7.36
CA PRO A 630 40.57 37.78 7.39
C PRO A 630 41.11 36.86 8.50
N MET A 631 40.51 36.97 9.64
CA MET A 631 40.68 36.05 10.73
C MET A 631 39.65 34.93 10.56
N GLN A 632 40.15 33.71 10.49
CA GLN A 632 39.39 32.46 10.52
C GLN A 632 38.32 32.55 11.62
N LEU A 633 37.04 32.57 11.25
CA LEU A 633 35.90 32.60 12.18
C LEU A 633 35.86 31.33 13.01
N THR A 634 36.54 31.33 14.14
CA THR A 634 36.31 30.38 15.22
C THR A 634 35.12 30.90 16.04
N ILE A 635 33.92 30.39 15.75
CA ILE A 635 32.67 30.85 16.38
C ILE A 635 32.57 30.44 17.86
N PHE A 636 33.37 29.53 18.33
CA PHE A 636 33.53 29.17 19.74
C PHE A 636 34.98 28.76 20.02
N THR A 637 35.70 29.52 20.84
CA THR A 637 36.84 28.98 21.58
C THR A 637 36.25 28.31 22.81
N PRO A 638 36.28 26.97 22.93
CA PRO A 638 35.89 26.31 24.17
C PRO A 638 36.75 26.89 25.32
N LEU A 639 36.20 26.97 26.53
CA LEU A 639 36.97 27.41 27.72
C LEU A 639 38.29 26.62 27.87
N SER A 640 38.22 25.33 27.47
CA SER A 640 39.40 24.46 27.36
C SER A 640 40.47 25.00 26.40
N GLN A 641 40.10 25.59 25.26
CA GLN A 641 41.07 26.12 24.29
C GLN A 641 41.75 27.38 24.82
N ARG A 642 41.03 28.30 25.48
CA ARG A 642 41.64 29.48 26.13
C ARG A 642 42.63 29.10 27.21
N ILE A 643 42.37 28.08 27.97
CA ILE A 643 43.27 27.55 28.99
C ILE A 643 44.48 26.92 28.33
N VAL A 644 44.33 26.17 27.27
CA VAL A 644 45.42 25.60 26.47
C VAL A 644 46.28 26.70 25.87
N ASP A 645 45.69 27.71 25.22
CA ASP A 645 46.40 28.83 24.62
C ASP A 645 47.17 29.65 25.67
N ARG A 646 46.63 29.78 26.90
CA ARG A 646 47.31 30.47 28.01
C ARG A 646 48.45 29.67 28.57
N ILE A 647 48.34 28.37 28.61
CA ILE A 647 49.42 27.44 28.98
C ILE A 647 50.53 27.46 27.93
N GLU A 648 50.19 27.40 26.64
CA GLU A 648 51.15 27.41 25.53
C GLU A 648 51.89 28.75 25.42
N ALA A 649 51.21 29.89 25.71
CA ALA A 649 51.82 31.21 25.71
C ALA A 649 52.71 31.47 26.92
N THR A 650 52.75 30.60 27.93
CA THR A 650 53.51 30.78 29.17
C THR A 650 54.88 30.15 29.05
N ASP A 651 55.96 30.94 29.09
CA ASP A 651 57.31 30.42 29.18
C ASP A 651 57.63 29.91 30.60
N VAL A 652 57.48 28.61 30.77
CA VAL A 652 57.65 27.89 32.04
C VAL A 652 59.06 28.10 32.64
N ASN A 653 60.11 28.35 31.82
CA ASN A 653 61.47 28.52 32.27
C ASN A 653 61.75 29.93 32.86
N SER A 654 60.84 30.86 32.59
CA SER A 654 60.92 32.25 33.12
C SER A 654 60.18 32.42 34.47
N LEU A 655 59.39 31.43 34.91
CA LEU A 655 58.55 31.46 36.09
C LEU A 655 59.32 30.98 37.34
N THR A 656 59.18 31.68 38.45
CA THR A 656 59.56 31.17 39.77
C THR A 656 58.56 30.11 40.25
N PRO A 657 58.94 29.20 41.15
CA PRO A 657 58.01 28.18 41.65
C PRO A 657 56.72 28.72 42.26
N LEU A 658 56.76 29.91 42.90
CA LEU A 658 55.61 30.56 43.45
C LEU A 658 54.69 31.15 42.37
N GLN A 659 55.24 31.69 41.31
CA GLN A 659 54.47 32.22 40.14
C GLN A 659 53.81 31.07 39.35
N ALA A 660 54.48 29.92 39.22
CA ALA A 660 53.87 28.78 38.55
C ALA A 660 52.70 28.20 39.37
N LEU A 661 52.79 28.20 40.71
CA LEU A 661 51.73 27.75 41.61
C LEU A 661 50.51 28.67 41.54
N ASN A 662 50.74 29.98 41.55
CA ASN A 662 49.68 30.98 41.41
C ASN A 662 48.98 30.90 40.04
N LEU A 663 49.73 30.71 38.96
CA LEU A 663 49.16 30.53 37.63
C LEU A 663 48.30 29.26 37.54
N LEU A 664 48.74 28.15 38.16
CA LEU A 664 47.92 26.92 38.21
C LEU A 664 46.65 27.12 39.05
N GLU A 665 46.70 27.88 40.12
CA GLU A 665 45.53 28.21 40.95
C GLU A 665 44.52 29.10 40.19
N GLU A 666 45.01 30.11 39.45
CA GLU A 666 44.18 30.91 38.57
C GLU A 666 43.48 30.09 37.47
N LEU A 667 44.23 29.22 36.80
CA LEU A 667 43.64 28.34 35.75
C LEU A 667 42.63 27.34 36.34
N GLN A 668 42.86 26.90 37.57
CA GLN A 668 41.92 25.99 38.28
C GLN A 668 40.67 26.74 38.76
N GLN A 669 40.75 28.01 39.13
CA GLN A 669 39.62 28.85 39.48
C GLN A 669 38.79 29.20 38.23
N GLU A 670 39.41 29.55 37.11
CA GLU A 670 38.71 29.77 35.83
C GLU A 670 37.94 28.53 35.39
N LEU A 671 38.44 27.31 35.65
CA LEU A 671 37.71 26.07 35.40
C LEU A 671 36.52 25.84 36.34
N LYS A 672 36.62 26.31 37.61
CA LYS A 672 35.57 26.07 38.62
C LYS A 672 34.44 27.11 38.64
N GLU A 673 34.71 28.36 38.23
CA GLU A 673 33.72 29.44 38.29
C GLU A 673 32.64 29.41 37.18
N ARG A 674 32.76 28.50 36.18
CA ARG A 674 31.84 28.38 35.08
C ARG A 674 31.53 26.93 34.61
N GLY A 675 31.75 25.93 35.50
CA GLY A 675 31.36 24.53 35.29
C GLY A 675 29.91 24.23 35.70
#